data_1f3d07575fa6d42f3c8c4edad34fb7d4
#
_entry.id   1f3d07575fa6d42f3c8c4edad34fb7d4
#
_cell.length_a   1.000
_cell.length_b   1.000
_cell.length_c   1.000
_cell.angle_alpha   90.00
_cell.angle_beta   90.00
_cell.angle_gamma   90.00
#
_symmetry.space_group_name_H-M   'P 1'
#
loop_
_entity.id
_entity.type
_entity.pdbx_description
1 polymer ?
#
loop_
_entity_poly.entity_id
_entity_poly.type
_entity_poly.pdbx_seq_one_letter_code
_entity_poly.pdbx_strand_id
1 'polypeptide(L)'
;MSKQTEHKAKRAIDFCLAAVSIVVFSPLFLICYLAIKLSGGPVIYKQERIGKGGKPFYIYKFRSMKRDAEEHGEELQQENDPRLTRIGKVMRNHHLDELPQLWNVLIGDMAFVGYRPERPYYIKRIMEHDSRYSMLYQIRPGVTSYATLKNGYTNTMEKMLKRLEMDLYYLEHQSLRTDMKILFRTFSQIVSGRIFIFVCCLCSSQLAGAQDTLATRITYDLTTEAAIGTGDFTAYQLSTNRHHVLATRPNTAYLRGAVNVEHAFNEDWKLSGTVDVIGSLHADHKAYLQQCYANLSWKNFFIEVGTREQQQVVRDNLLSVGSFVKGTNAKPIPQIHLGTNGFWNVPFTKEWVQINFDFGYGKFLDGQYREEAFYQGNNLLYSKGIYYHQKHLYIRSNPTKPIFVMVGIEHAAQFGGTSYGYNRKGVFTSKSKPTNLKAFWNVILPIGNSNYFEDEALEDWVYGNHVGVMTYQIGWNINKNHQIQAYLDNPFEDGSGVRKGNGWDGLWGFQYTNRTPGKQYVRGAVFEYFQSTNQSGPLHWDGNDYPEPIRSQITSIVTGNDNYYNHGFYGSYAHYGMTPGIALILSPIYNRDGHNDYRDNRVKAWHIGINGEITDHLSYMVKGSYREGWGTYDNPLTEKHHSFDAMLQGLYTTGPWQFGAAYAFDKGNIYGDCSTFNFKISYHGKIL
;
A
#
# COMPACT_ATOMS: atom_id res chain seq x y z
N MET A 1 30.53 -6.91 9.36
CA MET A 1 30.40 -8.29 9.91
C MET A 1 31.46 -9.18 9.29
N SER A 2 32.06 -10.13 10.05
CA SER A 2 32.99 -11.11 9.42
C SER A 2 32.18 -12.02 8.46
N LYS A 3 32.80 -12.51 7.37
CA LYS A 3 32.18 -13.44 6.42
C LYS A 3 31.56 -14.67 7.13
N GLN A 4 32.15 -15.11 8.21
CA GLN A 4 31.65 -16.25 9.02
C GLN A 4 30.37 -15.92 9.77
N THR A 5 30.23 -14.70 10.29
CA THR A 5 29.00 -14.23 10.96
C THR A 5 27.86 -14.07 9.95
N GLU A 6 28.16 -13.61 8.74
CA GLU A 6 27.19 -13.46 7.66
C GLU A 6 26.64 -14.80 7.16
N HIS A 7 27.50 -15.83 7.07
CA HIS A 7 27.06 -17.19 6.73
C HIS A 7 26.15 -17.83 7.80
N LYS A 8 26.40 -17.57 9.09
CA LYS A 8 25.54 -18.03 10.20
C LYS A 8 24.19 -17.31 10.16
N ALA A 9 24.17 -16.00 9.96
CA ALA A 9 22.97 -15.20 9.84
C ALA A 9 22.11 -15.65 8.63
N LYS A 10 22.73 -15.86 7.46
CA LYS A 10 22.06 -16.41 6.28
C LYS A 10 21.38 -17.74 6.60
N ARG A 11 22.08 -18.67 7.29
CA ARG A 11 21.51 -19.97 7.65
C ARG A 11 20.30 -19.86 8.57
N ALA A 12 20.34 -18.97 9.56
CA ALA A 12 19.22 -18.73 10.46
C ALA A 12 18.01 -18.16 9.69
N ILE A 13 18.24 -17.21 8.80
CA ILE A 13 17.19 -16.64 7.94
C ILE A 13 16.61 -17.71 7.00
N ASP A 14 17.42 -18.51 6.32
CA ASP A 14 16.98 -19.60 5.46
C ASP A 14 16.11 -20.61 6.24
N PHE A 15 16.52 -20.99 7.46
CA PHE A 15 15.78 -21.90 8.33
C PHE A 15 14.39 -21.32 8.70
N CYS A 16 14.37 -20.10 9.22
CA CYS A 16 13.12 -19.44 9.63
C CYS A 16 12.15 -19.25 8.45
N LEU A 17 12.67 -18.78 7.31
CA LEU A 17 11.85 -18.60 6.10
C LEU A 17 11.31 -19.94 5.58
N ALA A 18 12.11 -21.02 5.59
CA ALA A 18 11.66 -22.34 5.16
C ALA A 18 10.57 -22.89 6.09
N ALA A 19 10.74 -22.76 7.42
CA ALA A 19 9.76 -23.19 8.40
C ALA A 19 8.43 -22.46 8.22
N VAL A 20 8.47 -21.13 8.12
CA VAL A 20 7.27 -20.30 7.85
C VAL A 20 6.64 -20.67 6.51
N SER A 21 7.44 -20.82 5.45
CA SER A 21 6.93 -21.18 4.11
C SER A 21 6.25 -22.56 4.11
N ILE A 22 6.79 -23.57 4.79
CA ILE A 22 6.18 -24.88 4.90
C ILE A 22 4.81 -24.78 5.60
N VAL A 23 4.70 -23.99 6.67
CA VAL A 23 3.43 -23.80 7.38
C VAL A 23 2.43 -23.05 6.47
N VAL A 24 2.85 -21.93 5.89
CA VAL A 24 1.99 -21.10 5.03
C VAL A 24 1.51 -21.84 3.79
N PHE A 25 2.40 -22.59 3.14
CA PHE A 25 2.05 -23.37 1.94
C PHE A 25 1.54 -24.79 2.24
N SER A 26 1.36 -25.17 3.51
CA SER A 26 0.85 -26.50 3.86
C SER A 26 -0.48 -26.89 3.20
N PRO A 27 -1.49 -25.99 3.01
CA PRO A 27 -2.69 -26.31 2.24
C PRO A 27 -2.38 -26.63 0.79
N LEU A 28 -1.46 -25.86 0.16
CA LEU A 28 -1.04 -26.08 -1.21
C LEU A 28 -0.25 -27.39 -1.36
N PHE A 29 0.58 -27.74 -0.37
CA PHE A 29 1.24 -29.05 -0.30
C PHE A 29 0.22 -30.19 -0.29
N LEU A 30 -0.84 -30.07 0.51
CA LEU A 30 -1.91 -31.07 0.59
C LEU A 30 -2.66 -31.22 -0.74
N ILE A 31 -3.01 -30.10 -1.37
CA ILE A 31 -3.68 -30.08 -2.69
C ILE A 31 -2.80 -30.77 -3.74
N CYS A 32 -1.52 -30.39 -3.83
CA CYS A 32 -0.58 -31.03 -4.76
C CYS A 32 -0.40 -32.51 -4.46
N TYR A 33 -0.30 -32.89 -3.18
CA TYR A 33 -0.22 -34.29 -2.74
C TYR A 33 -1.42 -35.11 -3.23
N LEU A 34 -2.63 -34.63 -2.96
CA LEU A 34 -3.87 -35.31 -3.34
C LEU A 34 -4.01 -35.39 -4.87
N ALA A 35 -3.74 -34.32 -5.59
CA ALA A 35 -3.82 -34.29 -7.05
C ALA A 35 -2.87 -35.30 -7.71
N ILE A 36 -1.63 -35.41 -7.21
CA ILE A 36 -0.67 -36.40 -7.73
C ILE A 36 -1.05 -37.82 -7.31
N LYS A 37 -1.53 -37.99 -6.08
CA LYS A 37 -1.98 -39.31 -5.59
C LYS A 37 -3.10 -39.87 -6.44
N LEU A 38 -4.06 -39.05 -6.85
CA LEU A 38 -5.16 -39.41 -7.75
C LEU A 38 -4.66 -39.85 -9.17
N SER A 39 -3.50 -39.33 -9.59
CA SER A 39 -2.88 -39.74 -10.86
C SER A 39 -2.12 -41.07 -10.79
N GLY A 40 -2.14 -41.76 -9.64
CA GLY A 40 -1.49 -43.05 -9.37
C GLY A 40 0.03 -42.97 -9.21
N GLY A 41 0.60 -43.62 -8.17
CA GLY A 41 2.03 -43.77 -7.91
C GLY A 41 2.62 -42.85 -6.85
N PRO A 42 3.96 -42.81 -6.70
CA PRO A 42 4.62 -42.01 -5.66
C PRO A 42 4.41 -40.52 -5.89
N VAL A 43 4.16 -39.78 -4.80
CA VAL A 43 3.90 -38.32 -4.86
C VAL A 43 5.20 -37.55 -4.90
N ILE A 44 6.19 -37.97 -4.12
CA ILE A 44 7.51 -37.31 -4.04
C ILE A 44 8.51 -38.05 -4.93
N TYR A 45 9.17 -37.27 -5.76
CA TYR A 45 10.31 -37.70 -6.58
C TYR A 45 11.59 -37.24 -5.87
N LYS A 46 12.58 -38.16 -5.83
CA LYS A 46 13.90 -37.93 -5.24
C LYS A 46 14.95 -38.06 -6.32
N GLN A 47 15.90 -37.13 -6.36
CA GLN A 47 17.00 -37.17 -7.32
C GLN A 47 18.31 -36.77 -6.66
N GLU A 48 19.36 -37.52 -6.93
CA GLU A 48 20.69 -37.20 -6.40
C GLU A 48 21.28 -35.97 -7.07
N ARG A 49 21.86 -35.09 -6.24
CA ARG A 49 22.54 -33.88 -6.62
C ARG A 49 23.83 -33.70 -5.79
N ILE A 50 24.73 -32.87 -6.26
CA ILE A 50 25.96 -32.54 -5.52
C ILE A 50 25.79 -31.18 -4.85
N GLY A 51 26.03 -31.14 -3.54
CA GLY A 51 25.86 -29.96 -2.70
C GLY A 51 27.17 -29.41 -2.17
N LYS A 52 27.07 -28.70 -1.03
CA LYS A 52 28.21 -28.08 -0.37
C LYS A 52 29.29 -29.10 0.00
N GLY A 53 30.56 -28.76 -0.27
CA GLY A 53 31.71 -29.64 -0.03
C GLY A 53 31.82 -30.79 -1.02
N GLY A 54 31.09 -30.75 -2.15
CA GLY A 54 31.08 -31.85 -3.14
C GLY A 54 30.33 -33.09 -2.66
N LYS A 55 29.51 -33.00 -1.58
CA LYS A 55 28.79 -34.11 -0.99
C LYS A 55 27.47 -34.36 -1.72
N PRO A 56 27.10 -35.60 -2.02
CA PRO A 56 25.80 -35.94 -2.61
C PRO A 56 24.66 -35.68 -1.59
N PHE A 57 23.51 -35.24 -2.06
CA PHE A 57 22.26 -35.15 -1.33
C PHE A 57 21.07 -35.42 -2.24
N TYR A 58 19.88 -35.66 -1.67
CA TYR A 58 18.67 -35.88 -2.45
C TYR A 58 17.80 -34.64 -2.47
N ILE A 59 17.56 -34.11 -3.67
CA ILE A 59 16.57 -33.05 -3.88
C ILE A 59 15.16 -33.66 -3.92
N TYR A 60 14.20 -33.03 -3.22
CA TYR A 60 12.81 -33.46 -3.18
C TYR A 60 11.97 -32.60 -4.12
N LYS A 61 11.15 -33.26 -4.94
CA LYS A 61 10.19 -32.63 -5.83
C LYS A 61 8.85 -33.39 -5.82
N PHE A 62 7.78 -32.70 -6.17
CA PHE A 62 6.56 -33.39 -6.53
C PHE A 62 6.74 -34.05 -7.89
N ARG A 63 6.20 -35.26 -8.04
CA ARG A 63 6.27 -36.01 -9.31
C ARG A 63 5.43 -35.25 -10.37
N SER A 64 6.07 -34.84 -11.44
CA SER A 64 5.46 -34.17 -12.60
C SER A 64 5.48 -35.02 -13.88
N MET A 65 6.26 -36.12 -13.90
CA MET A 65 6.43 -37.01 -15.05
C MET A 65 5.74 -38.36 -14.84
N LYS A 66 5.51 -39.09 -15.94
CA LYS A 66 5.04 -40.48 -15.95
C LYS A 66 6.08 -41.39 -15.30
N ARG A 67 5.67 -42.63 -14.91
CA ARG A 67 6.55 -43.58 -14.19
C ARG A 67 7.74 -44.08 -15.02
N ASP A 68 7.55 -44.20 -16.29
CA ASP A 68 8.49 -44.69 -17.31
C ASP A 68 9.37 -43.63 -17.94
N ALA A 69 9.32 -42.41 -17.39
CA ALA A 69 9.97 -41.23 -17.99
C ALA A 69 11.50 -41.28 -18.04
N GLU A 70 12.16 -42.13 -17.24
CA GLU A 70 13.62 -42.29 -17.18
C GLU A 70 14.12 -43.63 -17.74
N GLU A 71 13.24 -44.49 -18.29
CA GLU A 71 13.65 -45.80 -18.86
C GLU A 71 14.58 -45.65 -20.08
N HIS A 72 14.60 -44.52 -20.73
CA HIS A 72 15.42 -44.22 -21.92
C HIS A 72 16.65 -43.36 -21.65
N GLY A 73 17.05 -43.20 -20.38
CA GLY A 73 18.26 -42.49 -19.98
C GLY A 73 18.05 -41.06 -19.46
N GLU A 74 19.20 -40.41 -19.14
CA GLU A 74 19.22 -39.07 -18.58
C GLU A 74 19.10 -37.98 -19.66
N GLU A 75 17.88 -37.77 -20.17
CA GLU A 75 17.63 -36.71 -21.16
C GLU A 75 17.35 -35.33 -20.52
N LEU A 76 17.87 -34.29 -21.17
CA LEU A 76 17.52 -32.92 -20.84
C LEU A 76 16.06 -32.63 -21.15
N GLN A 77 15.43 -31.83 -20.34
CA GLN A 77 14.04 -31.43 -20.50
C GLN A 77 13.84 -30.65 -21.81
N GLN A 78 12.84 -31.04 -22.59
CA GLN A 78 12.41 -30.34 -23.80
C GLN A 78 11.21 -29.43 -23.53
N GLU A 79 11.04 -28.40 -24.37
CA GLU A 79 9.83 -27.60 -24.42
C GLU A 79 8.68 -28.49 -24.93
N ASN A 80 7.58 -28.65 -24.20
CA ASN A 80 6.50 -29.62 -24.44
C ASN A 80 6.88 -31.09 -24.31
N ASP A 81 7.64 -31.44 -23.27
CA ASP A 81 8.09 -32.81 -22.98
C ASP A 81 6.90 -33.79 -22.84
N PRO A 82 6.78 -34.83 -23.70
CA PRO A 82 5.65 -35.78 -23.73
C PRO A 82 5.59 -36.67 -22.49
N ARG A 83 6.66 -36.74 -21.71
CA ARG A 83 6.76 -37.48 -20.46
C ARG A 83 5.99 -36.83 -19.30
N LEU A 84 5.55 -35.58 -19.47
CA LEU A 84 4.78 -34.88 -18.43
C LEU A 84 3.36 -35.43 -18.30
N THR A 85 2.89 -35.57 -17.05
CA THR A 85 1.46 -35.78 -16.78
C THR A 85 0.70 -34.45 -16.98
N ARG A 86 -0.64 -34.50 -17.17
CA ARG A 86 -1.46 -33.29 -17.29
C ARG A 86 -1.28 -32.35 -16.07
N ILE A 87 -1.31 -32.95 -14.86
CA ILE A 87 -1.08 -32.24 -13.60
C ILE A 87 0.37 -31.76 -13.52
N GLY A 88 1.33 -32.61 -13.91
CA GLY A 88 2.74 -32.27 -13.93
C GLY A 88 3.09 -31.09 -14.84
N LYS A 89 2.40 -30.94 -15.99
CA LYS A 89 2.55 -29.75 -16.86
C LYS A 89 2.14 -28.48 -16.15
N VAL A 90 1.00 -28.49 -15.46
CA VAL A 90 0.52 -27.35 -14.68
C VAL A 90 1.51 -27.03 -13.55
N MET A 91 1.93 -28.04 -12.79
CA MET A 91 2.84 -27.84 -11.66
C MET A 91 4.18 -27.25 -12.08
N ARG A 92 4.76 -27.71 -13.20
CA ARG A 92 6.03 -27.18 -13.73
C ARG A 92 5.91 -25.73 -14.25
N ASN A 93 4.82 -25.42 -14.94
CA ASN A 93 4.59 -24.08 -15.44
C ASN A 93 4.50 -23.02 -14.32
N HIS A 94 4.18 -23.48 -13.11
CA HIS A 94 4.04 -22.64 -11.93
C HIS A 94 5.10 -22.92 -10.84
N HIS A 95 6.13 -23.75 -11.14
CA HIS A 95 7.18 -24.15 -10.21
C HIS A 95 6.68 -24.80 -8.91
N LEU A 96 5.43 -25.31 -8.90
CA LEU A 96 4.84 -25.98 -7.73
C LEU A 96 5.49 -27.34 -7.46
N ASP A 97 6.06 -27.96 -8.47
CA ASP A 97 6.81 -29.22 -8.34
C ASP A 97 8.08 -29.06 -7.49
N GLU A 98 8.59 -27.84 -7.33
CA GLU A 98 9.78 -27.56 -6.54
C GLU A 98 9.50 -27.19 -5.06
N LEU A 99 8.22 -27.06 -4.65
CA LEU A 99 7.84 -26.76 -3.27
C LEU A 99 8.46 -27.71 -2.22
N PRO A 100 8.59 -29.04 -2.46
CA PRO A 100 9.24 -29.93 -1.49
C PRO A 100 10.71 -29.62 -1.21
N GLN A 101 11.38 -28.81 -2.04
CA GLN A 101 12.76 -28.35 -1.76
C GLN A 101 12.85 -27.46 -0.53
N LEU A 102 11.73 -26.87 -0.06
CA LEU A 102 11.70 -26.17 1.23
C LEU A 102 12.14 -27.07 2.38
N TRP A 103 11.90 -28.38 2.27
CA TRP A 103 12.41 -29.36 3.23
C TRP A 103 13.94 -29.46 3.16
N ASN A 104 14.53 -29.45 1.96
CA ASN A 104 15.99 -29.44 1.80
C ASN A 104 16.62 -28.17 2.41
N VAL A 105 15.94 -27.02 2.30
CA VAL A 105 16.39 -25.80 2.96
C VAL A 105 16.30 -25.93 4.49
N LEU A 106 15.19 -26.48 5.00
CA LEU A 106 14.96 -26.65 6.43
C LEU A 106 16.03 -27.54 7.07
N ILE A 107 16.37 -28.69 6.47
CA ILE A 107 17.39 -29.61 6.99
C ILE A 107 18.82 -29.17 6.71
N GLY A 108 19.02 -28.21 5.78
CA GLY A 108 20.31 -27.56 5.53
C GLY A 108 21.13 -28.07 4.34
N ASP A 109 20.55 -28.92 3.49
CA ASP A 109 21.16 -29.36 2.24
C ASP A 109 21.22 -28.21 1.23
N MET A 110 20.19 -27.35 1.24
CA MET A 110 20.04 -26.20 0.36
C MET A 110 19.90 -24.89 1.13
N ALA A 111 19.98 -23.79 0.39
CA ALA A 111 19.66 -22.43 0.80
C ALA A 111 18.51 -21.90 -0.09
N PHE A 112 17.85 -20.82 0.28
CA PHE A 112 16.92 -20.17 -0.67
C PHE A 112 17.66 -19.62 -1.88
N VAL A 113 18.79 -18.97 -1.67
CA VAL A 113 19.63 -18.42 -2.75
C VAL A 113 21.01 -19.07 -2.76
N GLY A 114 21.36 -19.63 -3.91
CA GLY A 114 22.63 -20.31 -4.14
C GLY A 114 22.77 -20.68 -5.62
N TYR A 115 23.80 -21.44 -5.99
CA TYR A 115 23.90 -22.01 -7.33
C TYR A 115 22.86 -23.13 -7.52
N ARG A 116 22.42 -23.37 -8.77
CA ARG A 116 21.49 -24.50 -9.05
C ARG A 116 22.22 -25.82 -8.97
N PRO A 117 21.79 -26.79 -8.13
CA PRO A 117 22.47 -28.10 -8.04
C PRO A 117 22.24 -28.91 -9.30
N GLU A 118 23.32 -29.40 -9.92
CA GLU A 118 23.27 -30.23 -11.12
C GLU A 118 23.42 -31.73 -10.77
N ARG A 119 23.05 -32.61 -11.72
CA ARG A 119 23.26 -34.06 -11.64
C ARG A 119 24.76 -34.37 -11.77
N PRO A 120 25.28 -35.41 -11.10
CA PRO A 120 26.69 -35.84 -11.23
C PRO A 120 27.15 -35.99 -12.68
N TYR A 121 26.28 -36.56 -13.55
CA TYR A 121 26.53 -36.73 -14.97
C TYR A 121 26.85 -35.39 -15.69
N TYR A 122 26.05 -34.37 -15.48
CA TYR A 122 26.26 -33.07 -16.12
C TYR A 122 27.43 -32.32 -15.51
N ILE A 123 27.66 -32.44 -14.21
CA ILE A 123 28.82 -31.82 -13.51
C ILE A 123 30.11 -32.33 -14.13
N LYS A 124 30.24 -33.67 -14.36
CA LYS A 124 31.42 -34.25 -15.01
C LYS A 124 31.69 -33.57 -16.34
N ARG A 125 30.68 -33.46 -17.19
CA ARG A 125 30.79 -32.82 -18.52
C ARG A 125 31.10 -31.33 -18.45
N ILE A 126 30.51 -30.59 -17.48
CA ILE A 126 30.82 -29.17 -17.29
C ILE A 126 32.29 -29.04 -16.86
N MET A 127 32.76 -29.89 -15.93
CA MET A 127 34.15 -29.82 -15.42
C MET A 127 35.20 -30.21 -16.46
N GLU A 128 34.83 -31.00 -17.49
CA GLU A 128 35.70 -31.25 -18.65
C GLU A 128 35.95 -29.97 -19.47
N HIS A 129 35.04 -28.98 -19.44
CA HIS A 129 35.16 -27.72 -20.14
C HIS A 129 35.65 -26.59 -19.22
N ASP A 130 35.22 -26.59 -17.95
CA ASP A 130 35.59 -25.56 -16.98
C ASP A 130 35.67 -26.12 -15.54
N SER A 131 36.88 -26.34 -15.07
CA SER A 131 37.15 -26.91 -13.73
C SER A 131 36.73 -25.98 -12.57
N ARG A 132 36.48 -24.69 -12.86
CA ARG A 132 36.01 -23.70 -11.85
C ARG A 132 34.65 -24.06 -11.25
N TYR A 133 33.89 -24.97 -11.83
CA TYR A 133 32.65 -25.48 -11.26
C TYR A 133 32.84 -25.96 -9.80
N SER A 134 33.99 -26.55 -9.47
CA SER A 134 34.32 -27.02 -8.12
C SER A 134 34.30 -25.90 -7.07
N MET A 135 34.53 -24.65 -7.46
CA MET A 135 34.49 -23.49 -6.55
C MET A 135 33.09 -23.27 -5.97
N LEU A 136 32.03 -23.66 -6.68
CA LEU A 136 30.65 -23.53 -6.21
C LEU A 136 30.37 -24.38 -4.96
N TYR A 137 31.14 -25.43 -4.71
CA TYR A 137 31.01 -26.29 -3.53
C TYR A 137 31.32 -25.58 -2.20
N GLN A 138 31.86 -24.37 -2.24
CA GLN A 138 32.08 -23.55 -1.04
C GLN A 138 30.78 -23.12 -0.37
N ILE A 139 29.70 -23.00 -1.13
CA ILE A 139 28.39 -22.58 -0.65
C ILE A 139 27.34 -23.68 -0.82
N ARG A 140 26.15 -23.49 -0.19
CA ARG A 140 24.99 -24.38 -0.42
C ARG A 140 24.34 -24.07 -1.76
N PRO A 141 23.84 -25.11 -2.48
CA PRO A 141 22.97 -24.89 -3.64
C PRO A 141 21.68 -24.19 -3.22
N GLY A 142 21.06 -23.46 -4.16
CA GLY A 142 19.86 -22.67 -3.92
C GLY A 142 18.60 -23.24 -4.58
N VAL A 143 17.44 -22.93 -4.01
CA VAL A 143 16.13 -23.11 -4.66
C VAL A 143 16.03 -22.13 -5.83
N THR A 144 16.53 -20.91 -5.66
CA THR A 144 16.71 -19.92 -6.72
C THR A 144 18.17 -19.50 -6.85
N SER A 145 18.58 -19.00 -8.02
CA SER A 145 19.93 -18.51 -8.26
C SER A 145 19.93 -17.21 -9.05
N TYR A 146 21.05 -16.47 -8.96
CA TYR A 146 21.26 -15.31 -9.81
C TYR A 146 21.20 -15.66 -11.30
N ALA A 147 21.72 -16.83 -11.66
CA ALA A 147 21.70 -17.35 -13.03
C ALA A 147 20.28 -17.70 -13.49
N THR A 148 19.43 -18.29 -12.64
CA THR A 148 18.04 -18.65 -12.99
C THR A 148 17.22 -17.43 -13.41
N LEU A 149 17.44 -16.28 -12.78
CA LEU A 149 16.73 -15.04 -13.10
C LEU A 149 17.10 -14.44 -14.47
N LYS A 150 18.27 -14.79 -15.02
CA LYS A 150 18.82 -14.14 -16.23
C LYS A 150 18.96 -15.07 -17.44
N ASN A 151 19.18 -16.37 -17.23
CA ASN A 151 19.58 -17.31 -18.29
C ASN A 151 18.45 -18.28 -18.71
N GLY A 152 17.31 -18.33 -18.02
CA GLY A 152 16.21 -19.23 -18.34
C GLY A 152 16.59 -20.72 -18.30
N TYR A 153 15.95 -21.53 -19.16
CA TYR A 153 16.22 -22.97 -19.28
C TYR A 153 17.58 -23.22 -19.92
N THR A 154 18.39 -24.11 -19.30
CA THR A 154 19.72 -24.49 -19.76
C THR A 154 19.70 -25.90 -20.35
N ASN A 155 19.47 -26.00 -21.65
CA ASN A 155 19.38 -27.24 -22.41
C ASN A 155 20.57 -27.49 -23.36
N THR A 156 21.60 -26.62 -23.34
CA THR A 156 22.81 -26.76 -24.13
C THR A 156 24.04 -26.55 -23.23
N MET A 157 25.19 -27.11 -23.64
CA MET A 157 26.45 -26.96 -22.92
C MET A 157 26.86 -25.48 -22.81
N GLU A 158 26.68 -24.71 -23.88
CA GLU A 158 26.96 -23.28 -23.90
C GLU A 158 26.17 -22.53 -22.81
N LYS A 159 24.86 -22.81 -22.69
CA LYS A 159 24.02 -22.22 -21.65
C LYS A 159 24.42 -22.70 -20.23
N MET A 160 24.92 -23.94 -20.10
CA MET A 160 25.42 -24.46 -18.81
C MET A 160 26.70 -23.70 -18.39
N LEU A 161 27.62 -23.47 -19.31
CA LEU A 161 28.84 -22.70 -19.04
C LEU A 161 28.53 -21.22 -18.73
N LYS A 162 27.61 -20.61 -19.47
CA LYS A 162 27.14 -19.26 -19.17
C LYS A 162 26.47 -19.17 -17.79
N ARG A 163 25.74 -20.21 -17.38
CA ARG A 163 25.20 -20.31 -16.02
C ARG A 163 26.32 -20.40 -15.00
N LEU A 164 27.33 -21.21 -15.24
CA LEU A 164 28.49 -21.34 -14.36
C LEU A 164 29.16 -19.98 -14.10
N GLU A 165 29.36 -19.17 -15.12
CA GLU A 165 29.93 -17.83 -14.95
C GLU A 165 29.07 -16.93 -14.05
N MET A 166 27.75 -16.99 -14.22
CA MET A 166 26.83 -16.22 -13.38
C MET A 166 26.81 -16.73 -11.93
N ASP A 167 26.90 -18.04 -11.71
CA ASP A 167 26.93 -18.61 -10.36
C ASP A 167 28.30 -18.35 -9.69
N LEU A 168 29.41 -18.31 -10.43
CA LEU A 168 30.72 -17.85 -9.94
C LEU A 168 30.68 -16.37 -9.58
N TYR A 169 30.10 -15.53 -10.43
CA TYR A 169 29.89 -14.12 -10.09
C TYR A 169 29.10 -13.95 -8.78
N TYR A 170 28.01 -14.73 -8.59
CA TYR A 170 27.26 -14.72 -7.34
C TYR A 170 28.14 -15.15 -6.15
N LEU A 171 28.97 -16.18 -6.30
CA LEU A 171 29.86 -16.65 -5.25
C LEU A 171 30.81 -15.55 -4.76
N GLU A 172 31.34 -14.74 -5.68
CA GLU A 172 32.24 -13.62 -5.37
C GLU A 172 31.50 -12.46 -4.68
N HIS A 173 30.24 -12.19 -5.10
CA HIS A 173 29.44 -11.06 -4.64
C HIS A 173 28.34 -11.47 -3.66
N GLN A 174 28.46 -12.63 -3.01
CA GLN A 174 27.49 -13.13 -2.05
C GLN A 174 27.41 -12.18 -0.85
N SER A 175 26.18 -11.74 -0.55
CA SER A 175 25.82 -10.97 0.65
C SER A 175 24.33 -11.12 0.95
N LEU A 176 23.91 -10.88 2.19
CA LEU A 176 22.48 -10.87 2.54
C LEU A 176 21.68 -9.90 1.69
N ARG A 177 22.25 -8.75 1.33
CA ARG A 177 21.62 -7.77 0.45
C ARG A 177 21.40 -8.32 -0.98
N THR A 178 22.38 -9.04 -1.50
CA THR A 178 22.27 -9.70 -2.82
C THR A 178 21.22 -10.80 -2.78
N ASP A 179 21.20 -11.61 -1.72
CA ASP A 179 20.20 -12.67 -1.53
C ASP A 179 18.78 -12.11 -1.48
N MET A 180 18.55 -11.04 -0.70
CA MET A 180 17.23 -10.39 -0.62
C MET A 180 16.77 -9.81 -1.97
N LYS A 181 17.69 -9.24 -2.77
CA LYS A 181 17.36 -8.78 -4.12
C LYS A 181 16.96 -9.93 -5.05
N ILE A 182 17.66 -11.07 -4.97
CA ILE A 182 17.33 -12.26 -5.78
C ILE A 182 16.00 -12.83 -5.34
N LEU A 183 15.74 -12.99 -4.05
CA LEU A 183 14.48 -13.48 -3.51
C LEU A 183 13.31 -12.59 -3.92
N PHE A 184 13.46 -11.28 -3.79
CA PHE A 184 12.41 -10.33 -4.18
C PHE A 184 12.08 -10.41 -5.68
N ARG A 185 13.10 -10.50 -6.55
CA ARG A 185 12.91 -10.66 -7.99
C ARG A 185 12.28 -11.99 -8.36
N THR A 186 12.70 -13.08 -7.71
CA THR A 186 12.10 -14.41 -7.88
C THR A 186 10.63 -14.40 -7.48
N PHE A 187 10.31 -13.83 -6.32
CA PHE A 187 8.94 -13.67 -5.85
C PHE A 187 8.10 -12.82 -6.81
N SER A 188 8.64 -11.70 -7.28
CA SER A 188 7.97 -10.84 -8.26
C SER A 188 7.67 -11.56 -9.59
N GLN A 189 8.58 -12.42 -10.07
CA GLN A 189 8.34 -13.22 -11.28
C GLN A 189 7.31 -14.33 -11.08
N ILE A 190 7.29 -14.95 -9.90
CA ILE A 190 6.31 -15.98 -9.54
C ILE A 190 4.91 -15.36 -9.35
N VAL A 191 4.83 -14.21 -8.70
CA VAL A 191 3.56 -13.51 -8.38
C VAL A 191 2.99 -12.73 -9.56
N SER A 192 3.76 -12.52 -10.65
CA SER A 192 3.28 -11.80 -11.83
C SER A 192 2.08 -12.49 -12.52
N GLY A 193 0.93 -12.46 -11.89
CA GLY A 193 -0.41 -12.52 -12.48
C GLY A 193 -1.04 -13.89 -12.71
N ARG A 194 -0.32 -15.02 -12.76
CA ARG A 194 -0.93 -16.32 -13.14
C ARG A 194 -1.24 -17.26 -11.96
N ILE A 195 -0.51 -17.16 -10.86
CA ILE A 195 -0.70 -18.05 -9.70
C ILE A 195 -1.92 -17.68 -8.88
N PHE A 196 -2.21 -16.38 -8.72
CA PHE A 196 -3.36 -15.93 -7.93
C PHE A 196 -4.68 -16.37 -8.55
N ILE A 197 -4.83 -16.25 -9.88
CA ILE A 197 -6.00 -16.74 -10.61
C ILE A 197 -6.12 -18.27 -10.50
N PHE A 198 -5.00 -18.99 -10.54
CA PHE A 198 -4.99 -20.45 -10.45
C PHE A 198 -5.35 -20.97 -9.05
N VAL A 199 -4.87 -20.32 -7.99
CA VAL A 199 -5.26 -20.64 -6.60
C VAL A 199 -6.74 -20.35 -6.37
N CYS A 200 -7.27 -19.24 -6.90
CA CYS A 200 -8.70 -18.95 -6.85
C CYS A 200 -9.55 -19.98 -7.62
N CYS A 201 -9.09 -20.42 -8.80
CA CYS A 201 -9.79 -21.45 -9.60
C CYS A 201 -9.73 -22.84 -8.98
N LEU A 202 -8.62 -23.22 -8.32
CA LEU A 202 -8.52 -24.51 -7.62
C LEU A 202 -9.38 -24.56 -6.36
N CYS A 203 -9.51 -23.45 -5.64
CA CYS A 203 -10.41 -23.36 -4.50
C CYS A 203 -11.88 -23.51 -4.91
N SER A 204 -12.25 -23.05 -6.11
CA SER A 204 -13.64 -23.11 -6.59
C SER A 204 -14.07 -24.52 -7.07
N SER A 205 -13.15 -25.37 -7.52
CA SER A 205 -13.49 -26.70 -8.06
C SER A 205 -13.57 -27.83 -7.03
N GLN A 206 -13.10 -27.63 -5.80
CA GLN A 206 -13.09 -28.64 -4.74
C GLN A 206 -14.20 -28.48 -3.70
N LEU A 207 -14.97 -27.37 -3.74
CA LEU A 207 -15.96 -27.03 -2.71
C LEU A 207 -17.39 -27.48 -3.02
N ALA A 208 -17.61 -28.23 -4.10
CA ALA A 208 -18.92 -28.76 -4.44
C ALA A 208 -19.38 -29.98 -3.60
N GLY A 209 -18.62 -30.40 -2.60
CA GLY A 209 -18.86 -31.67 -1.90
C GLY A 209 -18.81 -31.67 -0.37
N ALA A 210 -18.67 -30.52 0.30
CA ALA A 210 -18.62 -30.49 1.77
C ALA A 210 -19.78 -29.67 2.33
N GLN A 211 -20.79 -30.33 2.85
CA GLN A 211 -21.76 -29.78 3.78
C GLN A 211 -21.09 -29.51 5.13
N ASP A 212 -21.36 -28.31 5.65
CA ASP A 212 -21.24 -27.78 7.02
C ASP A 212 -20.05 -26.87 7.35
N THR A 213 -20.40 -25.60 7.57
CA THR A 213 -20.01 -24.59 8.56
C THR A 213 -18.74 -23.78 8.41
N LEU A 214 -17.94 -23.91 7.37
CA LEU A 214 -16.81 -22.99 7.10
C LEU A 214 -16.95 -22.45 5.67
N ALA A 215 -17.62 -21.31 5.55
CA ALA A 215 -18.03 -20.81 4.23
C ALA A 215 -16.93 -19.99 3.56
N THR A 216 -16.44 -20.43 2.42
CA THR A 216 -15.81 -19.54 1.45
C THR A 216 -16.89 -18.71 0.77
N ARG A 217 -16.73 -17.41 0.77
CA ARG A 217 -17.57 -16.48 0.06
C ARG A 217 -16.79 -15.82 -1.07
N ILE A 218 -17.26 -15.92 -2.29
CA ILE A 218 -16.69 -15.25 -3.45
C ILE A 218 -17.76 -14.33 -4.03
N THR A 219 -17.45 -13.03 -4.06
CA THR A 219 -18.31 -12.01 -4.65
C THR A 219 -17.57 -11.25 -5.74
N TYR A 220 -18.31 -10.65 -6.64
CA TYR A 220 -17.76 -9.75 -7.64
C TYR A 220 -18.60 -8.51 -7.78
N ASP A 221 -17.94 -7.40 -8.09
CA ASP A 221 -18.53 -6.10 -8.29
C ASP A 221 -18.16 -5.59 -9.68
N LEU A 222 -19.15 -5.17 -10.45
CA LEU A 222 -18.97 -4.51 -11.73
C LEU A 222 -19.56 -3.12 -11.64
N THR A 223 -18.78 -2.09 -11.96
CA THR A 223 -19.26 -0.71 -11.93
C THR A 223 -18.83 0.01 -13.19
N THR A 224 -19.75 0.71 -13.84
CA THR A 224 -19.45 1.71 -14.85
C THR A 224 -19.93 3.06 -14.37
N GLU A 225 -19.14 4.08 -14.59
CA GLU A 225 -19.48 5.44 -14.19
C GLU A 225 -18.95 6.43 -15.25
N ALA A 226 -19.75 7.43 -15.57
CA ALA A 226 -19.41 8.48 -16.49
C ALA A 226 -19.74 9.86 -15.88
N ALA A 227 -18.82 10.79 -16.02
CA ALA A 227 -18.97 12.18 -15.63
C ALA A 227 -18.85 13.05 -16.88
N ILE A 228 -19.87 13.84 -17.17
CA ILE A 228 -19.96 14.72 -18.31
C ILE A 228 -20.18 16.14 -17.79
N GLY A 229 -19.31 17.07 -18.17
CA GLY A 229 -19.39 18.40 -17.59
C GLY A 229 -18.66 19.46 -18.40
N THR A 230 -18.75 20.67 -17.88
CA THR A 230 -18.08 21.88 -18.39
C THR A 230 -17.06 22.39 -17.39
N GLY A 231 -16.11 23.22 -17.84
CA GLY A 231 -15.02 23.76 -17.04
C GLY A 231 -13.73 22.96 -17.21
N ASP A 232 -12.69 23.34 -16.45
CA ASP A 232 -11.36 22.75 -16.55
C ASP A 232 -11.26 21.42 -15.82
N PHE A 233 -12.13 21.19 -14.82
CA PHE A 233 -12.11 20.01 -13.95
C PHE A 233 -13.48 19.36 -13.82
N THR A 234 -13.50 18.09 -13.46
CA THR A 234 -14.68 17.42 -12.90
C THR A 234 -15.02 18.10 -11.57
N ALA A 235 -16.28 18.40 -11.33
CA ALA A 235 -16.70 19.11 -10.12
C ALA A 235 -16.14 18.43 -8.85
N TYR A 236 -15.64 19.26 -7.93
CA TYR A 236 -14.87 18.87 -6.76
C TYR A 236 -15.52 17.75 -5.93
N GLN A 237 -16.79 17.87 -5.60
CA GLN A 237 -17.48 16.86 -4.77
C GLN A 237 -17.60 15.48 -5.46
N LEU A 238 -17.43 15.40 -6.78
CA LEU A 238 -17.42 14.14 -7.53
C LEU A 238 -16.02 13.54 -7.68
N SER A 239 -14.96 14.34 -7.66
CA SER A 239 -13.58 13.88 -7.88
C SER A 239 -12.79 13.66 -6.60
N THR A 240 -13.26 14.16 -5.45
CA THR A 240 -12.58 14.05 -4.15
C THR A 240 -13.20 12.99 -3.23
N ASN A 241 -12.42 12.53 -2.26
CA ASN A 241 -12.82 11.52 -1.26
C ASN A 241 -13.38 10.22 -1.85
N ARG A 242 -12.83 9.80 -2.99
CA ARG A 242 -13.24 8.60 -3.75
C ARG A 242 -12.04 7.78 -4.22
N HIS A 243 -10.93 7.84 -3.50
CA HIS A 243 -9.69 7.13 -3.81
C HIS A 243 -9.16 7.39 -5.23
N HIS A 244 -9.44 8.58 -5.77
CA HIS A 244 -9.06 9.01 -7.12
C HIS A 244 -9.47 8.01 -8.22
N VAL A 245 -10.66 7.40 -8.07
CA VAL A 245 -11.25 6.49 -9.06
C VAL A 245 -11.79 7.27 -10.26
N LEU A 246 -12.51 8.35 -10.00
CA LEU A 246 -12.95 9.27 -11.04
C LEU A 246 -11.87 10.32 -11.30
N ALA A 247 -11.50 10.51 -12.56
CA ALA A 247 -10.47 11.47 -12.93
C ALA A 247 -10.92 12.91 -12.66
N THR A 248 -9.95 13.78 -12.39
CA THR A 248 -10.19 15.22 -12.20
C THR A 248 -10.48 15.95 -13.50
N ARG A 249 -10.16 15.36 -14.67
CA ARG A 249 -10.47 15.93 -15.98
C ARG A 249 -11.95 15.80 -16.32
N PRO A 250 -12.59 16.79 -16.96
CA PRO A 250 -13.98 16.69 -17.35
C PRO A 250 -14.18 15.62 -18.46
N ASN A 251 -15.41 15.17 -18.62
CA ASN A 251 -15.82 14.20 -19.64
C ASN A 251 -15.06 12.86 -19.54
N THR A 252 -15.02 12.29 -18.37
CA THR A 252 -14.34 11.03 -18.03
C THR A 252 -15.33 9.89 -17.80
N ALA A 253 -14.89 8.67 -18.08
CA ALA A 253 -15.66 7.46 -17.73
C ALA A 253 -14.73 6.34 -17.33
N TYR A 254 -15.24 5.38 -16.54
CA TYR A 254 -14.50 4.17 -16.21
C TYR A 254 -15.39 2.93 -16.14
N LEU A 255 -14.76 1.78 -16.34
CA LEU A 255 -15.26 0.45 -16.01
C LEU A 255 -14.38 -0.13 -14.91
N ARG A 256 -14.99 -0.56 -13.80
CA ARG A 256 -14.33 -1.18 -12.65
C ARG A 256 -14.85 -2.59 -12.48
N GLY A 257 -13.96 -3.55 -12.29
CA GLY A 257 -14.28 -4.93 -11.98
C GLY A 257 -13.48 -5.39 -10.77
N ALA A 258 -14.16 -5.87 -9.73
CA ALA A 258 -13.54 -6.39 -8.53
C ALA A 258 -14.00 -7.82 -8.23
N VAL A 259 -13.08 -8.67 -7.75
CA VAL A 259 -13.39 -9.99 -7.20
C VAL A 259 -12.90 -10.02 -5.76
N ASN A 260 -13.81 -10.36 -4.85
CA ASN A 260 -13.55 -10.44 -3.42
C ASN A 260 -13.66 -11.90 -2.98
N VAL A 261 -12.69 -12.35 -2.21
CA VAL A 261 -12.66 -13.70 -1.63
C VAL A 261 -12.56 -13.56 -0.12
N GLU A 262 -13.41 -14.26 0.59
CA GLU A 262 -13.37 -14.39 2.05
C GLU A 262 -13.48 -15.85 2.43
N HIS A 263 -12.57 -16.33 3.26
CA HIS A 263 -12.57 -17.70 3.79
C HIS A 263 -12.38 -17.67 5.30
N ALA A 264 -13.33 -18.25 6.03
CA ALA A 264 -13.22 -18.45 7.47
C ALA A 264 -12.67 -19.86 7.74
N PHE A 265 -11.49 -19.97 8.35
CA PHE A 265 -10.92 -21.25 8.78
C PHE A 265 -11.61 -21.78 10.04
N ASN A 266 -12.03 -20.86 10.91
CA ASN A 266 -12.81 -21.08 12.13
C ASN A 266 -13.37 -19.72 12.59
N GLU A 267 -14.00 -19.68 13.78
CA GLU A 267 -14.57 -18.44 14.34
C GLU A 267 -13.52 -17.33 14.54
N ASP A 268 -12.26 -17.70 14.80
CA ASP A 268 -11.18 -16.77 15.10
C ASP A 268 -10.37 -16.33 13.87
N TRP A 269 -10.14 -17.24 12.90
CA TRP A 269 -9.24 -17.01 11.79
C TRP A 269 -9.99 -16.83 10.46
N LYS A 270 -9.71 -15.74 9.78
CA LYS A 270 -10.26 -15.43 8.46
C LYS A 270 -9.16 -14.96 7.51
N LEU A 271 -9.24 -15.40 6.26
CA LEU A 271 -8.43 -14.90 5.16
C LEU A 271 -9.36 -14.17 4.18
N SER A 272 -9.02 -12.96 3.81
CA SER A 272 -9.73 -12.22 2.78
C SER A 272 -8.76 -11.57 1.80
N GLY A 273 -9.26 -11.27 0.61
CA GLY A 273 -8.47 -10.60 -0.41
C GLY A 273 -9.35 -10.08 -1.54
N THR A 274 -8.84 -9.07 -2.23
CA THR A 274 -9.54 -8.45 -3.37
C THR A 274 -8.55 -8.20 -4.49
N VAL A 275 -9.00 -8.42 -5.71
CA VAL A 275 -8.38 -7.89 -6.94
C VAL A 275 -9.39 -7.00 -7.62
N ASP A 276 -8.99 -5.79 -7.92
CA ASP A 276 -9.85 -4.72 -8.40
C ASP A 276 -9.14 -3.91 -9.49
N VAL A 277 -9.68 -3.90 -10.67
CA VAL A 277 -9.10 -3.31 -11.87
C VAL A 277 -10.02 -2.24 -12.43
N ILE A 278 -9.44 -1.13 -12.86
CA ILE A 278 -10.14 -0.03 -13.48
C ILE A 278 -9.58 0.20 -14.89
N GLY A 279 -10.48 0.27 -15.87
CA GLY A 279 -10.20 0.80 -17.20
C GLY A 279 -10.89 2.14 -17.37
N SER A 280 -10.16 3.18 -17.80
CA SER A 280 -10.66 4.56 -17.84
C SER A 280 -10.53 5.19 -19.23
N LEU A 281 -11.44 6.09 -19.53
CA LEU A 281 -11.45 6.96 -20.72
C LEU A 281 -11.24 8.42 -20.28
N HIS A 282 -10.42 9.16 -21.01
CA HIS A 282 -10.06 10.56 -20.72
C HIS A 282 -9.47 10.77 -19.31
N ALA A 283 -8.70 9.78 -18.83
CA ALA A 283 -7.99 9.82 -17.57
C ALA A 283 -6.48 9.69 -17.80
N ASP A 284 -5.67 10.01 -16.79
CA ASP A 284 -4.21 9.93 -16.86
C ASP A 284 -3.70 8.49 -17.09
N HIS A 285 -4.45 7.50 -16.63
CA HIS A 285 -4.15 6.09 -16.84
C HIS A 285 -5.31 5.38 -17.53
N LYS A 286 -5.04 4.69 -18.65
CA LYS A 286 -6.07 3.95 -19.39
C LYS A 286 -6.53 2.69 -18.65
N ALA A 287 -5.64 2.01 -17.94
CA ALA A 287 -5.97 0.86 -17.10
C ALA A 287 -4.98 0.75 -15.93
N TYR A 288 -5.47 0.39 -14.75
CA TYR A 288 -4.65 0.22 -13.56
C TYR A 288 -5.32 -0.67 -12.51
N LEU A 289 -4.49 -1.17 -11.61
CA LEU A 289 -4.92 -1.95 -10.45
C LEU A 289 -5.25 -0.97 -9.31
N GLN A 290 -6.52 -0.91 -8.91
CA GLN A 290 -6.97 -0.04 -7.83
C GLN A 290 -6.75 -0.69 -6.48
N GLN A 291 -7.07 -1.99 -6.37
CA GLN A 291 -6.82 -2.77 -5.17
C GLN A 291 -6.27 -4.14 -5.53
N CYS A 292 -5.30 -4.59 -4.75
CA CYS A 292 -4.82 -5.97 -4.75
C CYS A 292 -4.21 -6.25 -3.39
N TYR A 293 -4.92 -6.96 -2.54
CA TYR A 293 -4.45 -7.23 -1.19
C TYR A 293 -4.85 -8.61 -0.69
N ALA A 294 -4.11 -9.08 0.31
CA ALA A 294 -4.46 -10.22 1.14
C ALA A 294 -4.44 -9.79 2.61
N ASN A 295 -5.47 -10.17 3.34
CA ASN A 295 -5.66 -9.85 4.75
C ASN A 295 -5.90 -11.15 5.54
N LEU A 296 -5.07 -11.40 6.55
CA LEU A 296 -5.25 -12.47 7.51
C LEU A 296 -5.69 -11.88 8.84
N SER A 297 -6.87 -12.24 9.29
CA SER A 297 -7.44 -11.77 10.56
C SER A 297 -7.46 -12.88 11.59
N TRP A 298 -7.10 -12.55 12.83
CA TRP A 298 -7.25 -13.40 14.02
C TRP A 298 -7.98 -12.63 15.10
N LYS A 299 -9.22 -13.05 15.38
CA LYS A 299 -10.12 -12.30 16.27
C LYS A 299 -10.22 -10.84 15.83
N ASN A 300 -9.80 -9.94 16.70
CA ASN A 300 -9.83 -8.50 16.44
C ASN A 300 -8.57 -7.96 15.76
N PHE A 301 -7.56 -8.79 15.49
CA PHE A 301 -6.30 -8.35 14.91
C PHE A 301 -6.18 -8.79 13.46
N PHE A 302 -5.44 -8.02 12.66
CA PHE A 302 -5.15 -8.37 11.29
C PHE A 302 -3.70 -8.06 10.91
N ILE A 303 -3.23 -8.77 9.90
CA ILE A 303 -2.08 -8.41 9.08
C ILE A 303 -2.53 -8.37 7.62
N GLU A 304 -2.18 -7.32 6.91
CA GLU A 304 -2.57 -7.10 5.52
C GLU A 304 -1.35 -6.73 4.68
N VAL A 305 -1.30 -7.26 3.46
CA VAL A 305 -0.26 -6.96 2.48
C VAL A 305 -0.91 -6.60 1.15
N GLY A 306 -0.52 -5.47 0.60
CA GLY A 306 -0.99 -5.04 -0.71
C GLY A 306 -1.54 -3.63 -0.75
N THR A 307 -2.38 -3.37 -1.74
CA THR A 307 -3.01 -2.07 -2.00
C THR A 307 -4.50 -2.19 -1.72
N ARG A 308 -5.02 -1.42 -0.77
CA ARG A 308 -6.43 -1.42 -0.39
C ARG A 308 -6.96 -0.01 -0.20
N GLU A 309 -8.18 0.24 -0.66
CA GLU A 309 -8.96 1.44 -0.32
C GLU A 309 -9.25 1.45 1.18
N GLN A 310 -8.65 2.41 1.89
CA GLN A 310 -8.80 2.50 3.33
C GLN A 310 -10.02 3.35 3.68
N GLN A 311 -10.69 2.97 4.74
CA GLN A 311 -11.82 3.73 5.29
C GLN A 311 -11.38 4.48 6.54
N GLN A 312 -12.05 5.58 6.81
CA GLN A 312 -11.85 6.32 8.05
C GLN A 312 -12.50 5.59 9.22
N VAL A 313 -11.78 5.48 10.33
CA VAL A 313 -12.24 4.74 11.51
C VAL A 313 -13.23 5.55 12.34
N VAL A 314 -13.06 6.88 12.37
CA VAL A 314 -13.74 7.77 13.33
C VAL A 314 -14.60 8.83 12.68
N ARG A 315 -14.65 8.89 11.36
CA ARG A 315 -15.42 9.85 10.55
C ARG A 315 -16.44 9.12 9.68
N ASP A 316 -17.48 9.84 9.28
CA ASP A 316 -18.37 9.33 8.23
C ASP A 316 -17.64 9.34 6.88
N ASN A 317 -17.55 8.16 6.26
CA ASN A 317 -16.82 8.00 5.00
C ASN A 317 -17.50 8.63 3.78
N LEU A 318 -18.81 8.94 3.87
CA LEU A 318 -19.59 9.51 2.77
C LEU A 318 -19.71 11.02 2.90
N LEU A 319 -19.87 11.52 4.13
CA LEU A 319 -20.26 12.90 4.39
C LEU A 319 -19.10 13.79 4.82
N SER A 320 -18.11 13.26 5.57
CA SER A 320 -16.97 14.04 6.08
C SER A 320 -15.96 14.38 4.99
N VAL A 321 -15.25 15.49 5.16
CA VAL A 321 -14.12 15.90 4.31
C VAL A 321 -12.85 15.07 4.54
N GLY A 322 -12.80 14.25 5.57
CA GLY A 322 -11.71 13.34 5.86
C GLY A 322 -10.70 13.82 6.91
N SER A 323 -9.70 12.97 7.20
CA SER A 323 -8.61 13.27 8.12
C SER A 323 -7.51 14.08 7.44
N PHE A 324 -6.78 14.88 8.24
CA PHE A 324 -5.59 15.61 7.78
C PHE A 324 -4.46 14.68 7.32
N VAL A 325 -4.36 13.46 7.86
CA VAL A 325 -3.27 12.51 7.57
C VAL A 325 -3.69 11.48 6.53
N LYS A 326 -4.84 10.84 6.76
CA LYS A 326 -5.27 9.63 6.05
C LYS A 326 -6.73 9.77 5.62
N GLY A 327 -6.92 10.38 4.48
CA GLY A 327 -8.22 10.52 3.83
C GLY A 327 -8.47 9.42 2.79
N THR A 328 -9.63 9.54 2.14
CA THR A 328 -10.06 8.68 1.03
C THR A 328 -9.86 9.35 -0.33
N ASN A 329 -8.99 10.36 -0.40
CA ASN A 329 -8.88 11.23 -1.58
C ASN A 329 -7.88 10.67 -2.63
N ALA A 330 -6.67 10.28 -2.22
CA ALA A 330 -5.65 9.76 -3.14
C ALA A 330 -5.86 8.26 -3.46
N LYS A 331 -5.22 7.80 -4.55
CA LYS A 331 -5.08 6.37 -4.84
C LYS A 331 -4.43 5.64 -3.65
N PRO A 332 -4.87 4.41 -3.34
CA PRO A 332 -4.31 3.65 -2.25
C PRO A 332 -2.80 3.41 -2.42
N ILE A 333 -2.07 3.51 -1.32
CA ILE A 333 -0.62 3.26 -1.28
C ILE A 333 -0.41 1.79 -0.88
N PRO A 334 0.38 1.00 -1.64
CA PRO A 334 0.69 -0.37 -1.27
C PRO A 334 1.50 -0.44 0.02
N GLN A 335 1.11 -1.34 0.93
CA GLN A 335 1.64 -1.42 2.28
C GLN A 335 1.66 -2.86 2.80
N ILE A 336 2.48 -3.07 3.83
CA ILE A 336 2.35 -4.15 4.80
C ILE A 336 1.94 -3.48 6.09
N HIS A 337 0.77 -3.80 6.62
CA HIS A 337 0.31 -3.21 7.87
C HIS A 337 -0.43 -4.22 8.75
N LEU A 338 -0.46 -3.93 10.03
CA LEU A 338 -1.12 -4.69 11.07
C LEU A 338 -1.94 -3.76 11.96
N GLY A 339 -3.00 -4.28 12.54
CA GLY A 339 -3.86 -3.46 13.38
C GLY A 339 -5.03 -4.23 13.96
N THR A 340 -6.04 -3.48 14.39
CA THR A 340 -7.30 -4.04 14.90
C THR A 340 -8.44 -3.86 13.92
N ASN A 341 -9.27 -4.90 13.75
CA ASN A 341 -10.54 -4.84 13.03
C ASN A 341 -11.59 -4.12 13.89
N GLY A 342 -11.64 -2.80 13.77
CA GLY A 342 -12.48 -1.98 14.63
C GLY A 342 -11.92 -1.78 16.04
N PHE A 343 -12.76 -1.34 16.95
CA PHE A 343 -12.36 -1.09 18.33
C PHE A 343 -12.37 -2.39 19.15
N TRP A 344 -11.25 -2.71 19.75
CA TRP A 344 -11.04 -3.86 20.62
C TRP A 344 -11.23 -3.48 22.10
N ASN A 345 -12.05 -4.25 22.82
CA ASN A 345 -12.22 -4.10 24.27
C ASN A 345 -10.93 -4.50 25.00
N VAL A 346 -10.33 -3.57 25.74
CA VAL A 346 -9.14 -3.85 26.53
C VAL A 346 -9.51 -4.82 27.66
N PRO A 347 -8.83 -5.97 27.77
CA PRO A 347 -9.09 -6.93 28.85
C PRO A 347 -9.05 -6.28 30.23
N PHE A 348 -9.83 -6.81 31.18
CA PHE A 348 -9.93 -6.36 32.56
C PHE A 348 -10.55 -4.97 32.79
N THR A 349 -10.88 -4.21 31.75
CA THR A 349 -11.54 -2.89 31.88
C THR A 349 -13.06 -2.96 31.96
N LYS A 350 -13.67 -4.15 31.94
CA LYS A 350 -15.12 -4.38 31.90
C LYS A 350 -15.78 -3.57 30.74
N GLU A 351 -15.11 -3.58 29.58
CA GLU A 351 -15.50 -2.86 28.34
C GLU A 351 -15.51 -1.32 28.46
N TRP A 352 -14.99 -0.76 29.55
CA TRP A 352 -14.92 0.68 29.72
C TRP A 352 -13.90 1.35 28.80
N VAL A 353 -12.85 0.62 28.39
CA VAL A 353 -11.80 1.13 27.52
C VAL A 353 -11.73 0.28 26.26
N GLN A 354 -11.80 0.95 25.14
CA GLN A 354 -11.63 0.35 23.81
C GLN A 354 -10.49 1.05 23.08
N ILE A 355 -9.69 0.26 22.36
CA ILE A 355 -8.61 0.77 21.52
C ILE A 355 -8.78 0.32 20.06
N ASN A 356 -8.34 1.18 19.15
CA ASN A 356 -8.14 0.84 17.76
C ASN A 356 -6.77 1.33 17.35
N PHE A 357 -5.98 0.48 16.72
CA PHE A 357 -4.66 0.86 16.22
C PHE A 357 -4.37 0.24 14.85
N ASP A 358 -3.47 0.89 14.14
CA ASP A 358 -2.92 0.47 12.86
C ASP A 358 -1.45 0.90 12.81
N PHE A 359 -0.60 0.08 12.20
CA PHE A 359 0.82 0.34 12.03
C PHE A 359 1.30 -0.31 10.75
N GLY A 360 1.95 0.45 9.87
CA GLY A 360 2.37 -0.08 8.59
C GLY A 360 3.49 0.68 7.91
N TYR A 361 4.05 -0.02 6.92
CA TYR A 361 5.03 0.52 5.98
C TYR A 361 4.60 0.25 4.55
N GLY A 362 4.77 1.24 3.70
CA GLY A 362 4.42 1.18 2.29
C GLY A 362 5.44 1.89 1.39
N LYS A 363 5.05 2.09 0.16
CA LYS A 363 5.87 2.78 -0.84
C LYS A 363 5.01 3.53 -1.84
N PHE A 364 5.37 4.78 -2.11
CA PHE A 364 4.77 5.56 -3.18
C PHE A 364 5.18 4.98 -4.54
N LEU A 365 4.21 4.74 -5.41
CA LEU A 365 4.43 4.18 -6.76
C LEU A 365 4.41 5.24 -7.87
N ASP A 366 4.23 6.50 -7.53
CA ASP A 366 4.03 7.63 -8.42
C ASP A 366 5.35 8.30 -8.91
N GLY A 367 6.48 7.62 -8.78
CA GLY A 367 7.78 8.20 -9.15
C GLY A 367 7.90 8.63 -10.61
N GLN A 368 7.26 7.92 -11.53
CA GLN A 368 7.21 8.31 -12.96
C GLN A 368 6.31 9.54 -13.15
N TYR A 369 5.13 9.57 -12.52
CA TYR A 369 4.23 10.72 -12.54
C TYR A 369 4.94 12.00 -12.06
N ARG A 370 5.69 11.92 -10.94
CA ARG A 370 6.45 13.05 -10.38
C ARG A 370 7.54 13.54 -11.34
N GLU A 371 8.23 12.62 -12.01
CA GLU A 371 9.23 12.96 -13.02
C GLU A 371 8.62 13.64 -14.26
N GLU A 372 7.51 13.10 -14.77
CA GLU A 372 6.79 13.68 -15.89
C GLU A 372 6.28 15.09 -15.53
N ALA A 373 5.70 15.29 -14.35
CA ALA A 373 5.27 16.59 -13.86
C ALA A 373 6.45 17.57 -13.71
N PHE A 374 7.64 17.10 -13.31
CA PHE A 374 8.84 17.93 -13.26
C PHE A 374 9.23 18.48 -14.63
N TYR A 375 9.22 17.64 -15.67
CA TYR A 375 9.60 18.07 -17.03
C TYR A 375 8.52 18.87 -17.74
N GLN A 376 7.25 18.74 -17.35
CA GLN A 376 6.12 19.47 -17.95
C GLN A 376 5.84 20.81 -17.26
N GLY A 377 6.20 20.95 -15.99
CA GLY A 377 5.97 22.14 -15.17
C GLY A 377 7.25 22.87 -14.78
N ASN A 378 7.11 23.99 -14.09
CA ASN A 378 8.24 24.76 -13.55
C ASN A 378 8.70 24.23 -12.18
N ASN A 379 8.69 22.93 -11.97
CA ASN A 379 9.07 22.30 -10.71
C ASN A 379 10.58 22.38 -10.52
N LEU A 380 11.01 22.67 -9.29
CA LEU A 380 12.44 22.75 -8.94
C LEU A 380 13.07 21.39 -8.69
N LEU A 381 12.24 20.42 -8.22
CA LEU A 381 12.69 19.07 -7.89
C LEU A 381 11.56 18.04 -8.03
N TYR A 382 11.95 16.76 -8.10
CA TYR A 382 11.04 15.62 -7.93
C TYR A 382 11.76 14.49 -7.19
N SER A 383 11.00 13.62 -6.50
CA SER A 383 11.56 12.51 -5.74
C SER A 383 10.97 11.18 -6.15
N LYS A 384 11.83 10.13 -6.21
CA LYS A 384 11.47 8.76 -6.55
C LYS A 384 11.84 7.78 -5.45
N GLY A 385 11.13 6.65 -5.41
CA GLY A 385 11.43 5.57 -4.49
C GLY A 385 11.14 5.89 -3.04
N ILE A 386 10.21 6.81 -2.80
CA ILE A 386 9.79 7.27 -1.48
C ILE A 386 9.10 6.12 -0.75
N TYR A 387 9.52 5.85 0.49
CA TYR A 387 8.84 4.95 1.40
C TYR A 387 7.78 5.70 2.19
N TYR A 388 6.80 4.96 2.67
CA TYR A 388 5.67 5.43 3.45
C TYR A 388 5.61 4.70 4.78
N HIS A 389 5.37 5.43 5.86
CA HIS A 389 5.00 4.89 7.16
C HIS A 389 3.67 5.47 7.58
N GLN A 390 2.79 4.65 8.14
CA GLN A 390 1.57 5.14 8.79
C GLN A 390 1.33 4.42 10.10
N LYS A 391 0.67 5.11 11.02
CA LYS A 391 0.12 4.54 12.25
C LYS A 391 -1.02 5.38 12.77
N HIS A 392 -1.90 4.76 13.52
CA HIS A 392 -2.82 5.46 14.40
C HIS A 392 -3.04 4.68 15.70
N LEU A 393 -3.45 5.40 16.72
CA LEU A 393 -3.94 4.84 17.97
C LEU A 393 -5.10 5.69 18.46
N TYR A 394 -6.26 5.08 18.58
CA TYR A 394 -7.45 5.67 19.20
C TYR A 394 -7.79 4.93 20.48
N ILE A 395 -8.11 5.67 21.51
CA ILE A 395 -8.57 5.18 22.80
C ILE A 395 -9.91 5.83 23.09
N ARG A 396 -10.95 5.04 23.31
CA ARG A 396 -12.27 5.56 23.64
C ARG A 396 -12.87 4.87 24.84
N SER A 397 -13.75 5.59 25.54
CA SER A 397 -14.65 5.00 26.50
C SER A 397 -15.77 4.22 25.83
N ASN A 398 -16.51 3.42 26.57
CA ASN A 398 -17.57 2.58 26.03
C ASN A 398 -18.65 3.41 25.27
N PRO A 399 -18.79 3.23 23.93
CA PRO A 399 -19.68 4.04 23.10
C PRO A 399 -21.16 3.71 23.25
N THR A 400 -21.52 2.71 24.07
CA THR A 400 -22.92 2.37 24.39
C THR A 400 -23.47 3.19 25.55
N LYS A 401 -22.58 3.89 26.29
CA LYS A 401 -22.98 4.77 27.40
C LYS A 401 -23.61 6.06 26.85
N PRO A 402 -24.43 6.76 27.63
CA PRO A 402 -25.04 8.03 27.20
C PRO A 402 -24.03 9.04 26.67
N ILE A 403 -22.88 9.15 27.33
CA ILE A 403 -21.75 9.98 26.90
C ILE A 403 -20.51 9.09 26.77
N PHE A 404 -19.74 9.28 25.71
CA PHE A 404 -18.43 8.66 25.55
C PHE A 404 -17.43 9.70 25.03
N VAL A 405 -16.19 9.44 25.30
CA VAL A 405 -15.07 10.29 24.86
C VAL A 405 -14.05 9.44 24.12
N MET A 406 -13.35 10.03 23.18
CA MET A 406 -12.25 9.43 22.46
C MET A 406 -11.11 10.42 22.32
N VAL A 407 -9.90 9.93 22.44
CA VAL A 407 -8.66 10.63 22.09
C VAL A 407 -7.86 9.72 21.17
N GLY A 408 -7.11 10.32 20.25
CA GLY A 408 -6.28 9.55 19.35
C GLY A 408 -5.23 10.37 18.64
N ILE A 409 -4.36 9.64 17.98
CA ILE A 409 -3.30 10.19 17.14
C ILE A 409 -3.26 9.40 15.83
N GLU A 410 -3.24 10.11 14.71
CA GLU A 410 -2.84 9.58 13.41
C GLU A 410 -1.53 10.21 13.00
N HIS A 411 -0.69 9.44 12.35
CA HIS A 411 0.60 9.92 11.88
C HIS A 411 1.02 9.17 10.62
N ALA A 412 1.57 9.90 9.65
CA ALA A 412 2.21 9.33 8.48
C ALA A 412 3.56 10.03 8.23
N ALA A 413 4.45 9.33 7.53
CA ALA A 413 5.72 9.89 7.12
C ALA A 413 6.15 9.41 5.73
N GLN A 414 6.71 10.33 4.94
CA GLN A 414 7.49 10.03 3.75
C GLN A 414 8.96 9.94 4.14
N PHE A 415 9.68 8.90 3.69
CA PHE A 415 11.09 8.73 4.04
C PHE A 415 11.89 7.99 2.96
N GLY A 416 13.23 8.05 3.04
CA GLY A 416 14.10 7.43 2.04
C GLY A 416 13.94 8.05 0.65
N GLY A 417 14.24 7.29 -0.39
CA GLY A 417 14.13 7.74 -1.77
C GLY A 417 15.29 8.62 -2.25
N THR A 418 15.16 9.10 -3.48
CA THR A 418 16.13 9.98 -4.13
C THR A 418 15.42 11.18 -4.72
N SER A 419 15.84 12.38 -4.35
CA SER A 419 15.41 13.65 -4.92
C SER A 419 16.35 14.04 -6.07
N TYR A 420 15.77 14.54 -7.14
CA TYR A 420 16.42 15.02 -8.36
C TYR A 420 15.99 16.46 -8.62
N GLY A 421 16.90 17.33 -9.01
CA GLY A 421 16.56 18.71 -9.30
C GLY A 421 17.76 19.58 -9.60
N TYR A 422 17.54 20.85 -9.86
CA TYR A 422 18.58 21.84 -10.11
C TYR A 422 19.03 22.48 -8.80
N ASN A 423 20.33 22.48 -8.56
CA ASN A 423 20.90 23.22 -7.42
C ASN A 423 20.94 24.74 -7.71
N ARG A 424 21.32 25.56 -6.72
CA ARG A 424 21.43 27.02 -6.85
C ARG A 424 22.37 27.51 -7.98
N LYS A 425 23.24 26.61 -8.51
CA LYS A 425 24.16 26.90 -9.63
C LYS A 425 23.57 26.45 -10.98
N GLY A 426 22.33 25.99 -11.03
CA GLY A 426 21.67 25.50 -12.23
C GLY A 426 22.17 24.11 -12.67
N VAL A 427 22.92 23.38 -11.85
CA VAL A 427 23.39 22.03 -12.17
C VAL A 427 22.37 21.01 -11.70
N PHE A 428 21.98 20.09 -12.59
CA PHE A 428 21.08 18.99 -12.24
C PHE A 428 21.83 17.98 -11.34
N THR A 429 21.25 17.73 -10.16
CA THR A 429 21.87 16.89 -9.13
C THR A 429 20.87 15.91 -8.57
N SER A 430 21.35 14.89 -7.87
CA SER A 430 20.50 13.97 -7.11
C SER A 430 21.06 13.78 -5.69
N LYS A 431 20.13 13.71 -4.73
CA LYS A 431 20.44 13.44 -3.31
C LYS A 431 19.58 12.27 -2.83
N SER A 432 20.18 11.28 -2.17
CA SER A 432 19.46 10.11 -1.63
C SER A 432 19.43 10.14 -0.11
N LYS A 433 18.29 9.81 0.47
CA LYS A 433 18.16 9.59 1.92
C LYS A 433 18.29 8.11 2.27
N PRO A 434 18.88 7.74 3.42
CA PRO A 434 19.12 6.35 3.78
C PRO A 434 17.81 5.55 3.95
N THR A 435 17.86 4.25 3.64
CA THR A 435 16.74 3.29 3.78
C THR A 435 17.16 2.05 4.56
N ASN A 436 18.04 2.22 5.55
CA ASN A 436 18.49 1.15 6.45
C ASN A 436 17.49 0.96 7.61
N LEU A 437 17.69 -0.06 8.44
CA LEU A 437 16.83 -0.36 9.58
C LEU A 437 16.71 0.82 10.56
N LYS A 438 17.76 1.62 10.74
CA LYS A 438 17.72 2.83 11.57
C LYS A 438 16.76 3.87 11.00
N ALA A 439 16.71 4.03 9.68
CA ALA A 439 15.79 4.93 9.00
C ALA A 439 14.32 4.50 9.22
N PHE A 440 14.03 3.20 9.09
CA PHE A 440 12.69 2.66 9.40
C PHE A 440 12.28 2.87 10.84
N TRP A 441 13.24 2.79 11.78
CA TRP A 441 12.97 3.04 13.20
C TRP A 441 12.74 4.53 13.50
N ASN A 442 13.53 5.42 12.88
CA ASN A 442 13.48 6.85 13.14
C ASN A 442 12.17 7.52 12.71
N VAL A 443 11.46 6.95 11.71
CA VAL A 443 10.17 7.51 11.28
C VAL A 443 8.99 7.10 12.17
N ILE A 444 9.19 6.14 13.09
CA ILE A 444 8.13 5.76 14.02
C ILE A 444 7.83 6.90 15.00
N LEU A 445 8.88 7.55 15.50
CA LEU A 445 8.75 8.71 16.38
C LEU A 445 9.51 9.89 15.77
N PRO A 446 8.86 11.01 15.53
CA PRO A 446 9.48 12.22 15.03
C PRO A 446 10.32 12.90 16.14
N ILE A 447 11.37 12.20 16.57
CA ILE A 447 12.31 12.70 17.58
C ILE A 447 13.49 13.30 16.85
N GLY A 448 13.74 14.58 17.04
CA GLY A 448 14.88 15.28 16.49
C GLY A 448 16.20 14.61 16.96
N ASN A 449 17.12 14.40 16.04
CA ASN A 449 18.42 13.84 16.33
C ASN A 449 19.50 14.84 15.96
N SER A 450 20.25 15.34 16.93
CA SER A 450 21.34 16.31 16.76
C SER A 450 22.48 15.84 15.85
N ASN A 451 22.54 14.56 15.47
CA ASN A 451 23.59 13.98 14.62
C ASN A 451 23.34 14.14 13.11
N TYR A 452 22.23 14.76 12.68
CA TYR A 452 21.95 15.02 11.25
C TYR A 452 22.45 16.39 10.79
N PHE A 453 23.12 17.16 11.66
CA PHE A 453 23.59 18.52 11.40
C PHE A 453 24.87 18.65 10.56
N GLU A 454 25.53 17.56 10.20
CA GLU A 454 26.82 17.63 9.50
C GLU A 454 26.71 17.92 7.99
N ASP A 455 25.51 17.91 7.38
CA ASP A 455 25.33 18.20 5.96
C ASP A 455 24.12 19.10 5.67
N GLU A 456 24.39 20.40 5.56
CA GLU A 456 23.80 21.37 4.62
C GLU A 456 22.27 21.52 4.47
N ALA A 457 21.41 21.37 5.41
CA ALA A 457 20.11 22.04 5.30
C ALA A 457 19.35 22.04 6.62
N LEU A 458 18.97 23.19 7.03
CA LEU A 458 18.10 23.52 8.18
C LEU A 458 16.74 22.79 8.21
N GLU A 459 16.44 21.96 7.21
CA GLU A 459 15.14 21.28 7.05
C GLU A 459 15.10 19.85 7.65
N ASP A 460 16.20 19.27 8.12
CA ASP A 460 16.26 17.87 8.55
C ASP A 460 16.41 17.67 10.08
N TRP A 461 15.72 18.46 10.91
CA TRP A 461 15.67 18.21 12.36
C TRP A 461 15.08 16.85 12.69
N VAL A 462 14.19 16.34 11.84
CA VAL A 462 13.56 15.04 11.95
C VAL A 462 13.73 14.28 10.64
N TYR A 463 14.08 13.01 10.73
CA TYR A 463 14.26 12.18 9.54
C TYR A 463 12.93 11.88 8.85
N GLY A 464 12.70 12.44 7.67
CA GLY A 464 11.49 12.25 6.87
C GLY A 464 10.58 13.47 6.87
N ASN A 465 9.51 13.40 6.07
CA ASN A 465 8.41 14.37 6.08
C ASN A 465 7.27 13.79 6.91
N HIS A 466 6.94 14.40 8.01
CA HIS A 466 5.94 13.93 8.97
C HIS A 466 4.66 14.73 8.84
N VAL A 467 3.54 14.03 8.82
CA VAL A 467 2.19 14.61 8.86
C VAL A 467 1.40 13.89 9.94
N GLY A 468 0.82 14.63 10.87
CA GLY A 468 0.11 14.06 11.99
C GLY A 468 -1.13 14.84 12.39
N VAL A 469 -2.00 14.17 13.16
CA VAL A 469 -3.18 14.80 13.76
C VAL A 469 -3.49 14.18 15.10
N MET A 470 -3.82 15.02 16.07
CA MET A 470 -4.38 14.60 17.35
C MET A 470 -5.90 14.79 17.30
N THR A 471 -6.64 13.71 17.53
CA THR A 471 -8.10 13.69 17.47
C THR A 471 -8.68 13.68 18.87
N TYR A 472 -9.66 14.55 19.12
CA TYR A 472 -10.47 14.59 20.32
C TYR A 472 -11.95 14.50 19.91
N GLN A 473 -12.71 13.65 20.57
CA GLN A 473 -14.12 13.46 20.27
C GLN A 473 -14.92 13.25 21.55
N ILE A 474 -16.11 13.84 21.55
CA ILE A 474 -17.16 13.56 22.54
C ILE A 474 -18.42 13.14 21.80
N GLY A 475 -19.02 12.06 22.22
CA GLY A 475 -20.29 11.57 21.68
C GLY A 475 -21.38 11.51 22.73
N TRP A 476 -22.60 11.83 22.31
CA TRP A 476 -23.80 11.76 23.11
C TRP A 476 -24.84 10.88 22.41
N ASN A 477 -25.19 9.75 23.05
CA ASN A 477 -26.29 8.88 22.65
C ASN A 477 -27.58 9.47 23.24
N ILE A 478 -28.34 10.20 22.45
CA ILE A 478 -29.66 10.73 22.85
C ILE A 478 -30.56 9.57 23.24
N ASN A 479 -30.52 8.52 22.46
CA ASN A 479 -31.14 7.23 22.71
C ASN A 479 -30.41 6.11 21.93
N LYS A 480 -30.97 4.90 21.86
CA LYS A 480 -30.34 3.75 21.17
C LYS A 480 -30.08 3.99 19.68
N ASN A 481 -30.89 4.85 19.05
CA ASN A 481 -30.86 5.05 17.60
C ASN A 481 -30.23 6.39 17.19
N HIS A 482 -30.23 7.40 18.05
CA HIS A 482 -29.80 8.76 17.73
C HIS A 482 -28.53 9.12 18.50
N GLN A 483 -27.51 9.51 17.77
CA GLN A 483 -26.22 9.92 18.31
C GLN A 483 -25.78 11.24 17.73
N ILE A 484 -25.23 12.10 18.55
CA ILE A 484 -24.50 13.33 18.17
C ILE A 484 -23.06 13.17 18.60
N GLN A 485 -22.12 13.63 17.79
CA GLN A 485 -20.70 13.67 18.08
C GLN A 485 -20.14 15.04 17.75
N ALA A 486 -19.27 15.56 18.60
CA ALA A 486 -18.43 16.69 18.30
C ALA A 486 -16.97 16.25 18.31
N TYR A 487 -16.17 16.74 17.39
CA TYR A 487 -14.76 16.39 17.27
C TYR A 487 -13.88 17.55 16.86
N LEU A 488 -12.61 17.41 17.22
CA LEU A 488 -11.52 18.30 16.83
C LEU A 488 -10.35 17.44 16.37
N ASP A 489 -9.84 17.71 15.18
CA ASP A 489 -8.54 17.24 14.70
C ASP A 489 -7.54 18.40 14.75
N ASN A 490 -6.49 18.25 15.55
CA ASN A 490 -5.40 19.19 15.65
C ASN A 490 -4.21 18.71 14.80
N PRO A 491 -3.92 19.33 13.63
CA PRO A 491 -2.82 18.93 12.78
C PRO A 491 -1.46 19.29 13.38
N PHE A 492 -0.43 18.51 13.00
CA PHE A 492 0.97 18.81 13.29
C PHE A 492 1.87 18.20 12.22
N GLU A 493 2.98 18.86 11.91
CA GLU A 493 4.08 18.33 11.11
C GLU A 493 5.35 18.20 11.96
N ASP A 494 5.43 18.97 13.04
CA ASP A 494 6.51 18.96 14.03
C ASP A 494 6.02 19.03 15.49
N GLY A 495 6.95 19.21 16.42
CA GLY A 495 6.66 19.31 17.86
C GLY A 495 5.88 20.56 18.25
N SER A 496 5.89 21.63 17.45
CA SER A 496 5.16 22.88 17.71
C SER A 496 3.65 22.69 17.55
N GLY A 497 3.25 22.00 16.48
CA GLY A 497 1.86 21.63 16.23
C GLY A 497 1.30 20.69 17.31
N VAL A 498 2.08 19.71 17.79
CA VAL A 498 1.71 18.84 18.91
C VAL A 498 1.38 19.64 20.16
N ARG A 499 2.12 20.73 20.43
CA ARG A 499 1.91 21.64 21.58
C ARG A 499 0.82 22.69 21.33
N LYS A 500 0.06 22.58 20.24
CA LYS A 500 -0.99 23.53 19.84
C LYS A 500 -0.45 24.94 19.51
N GLY A 501 0.80 25.04 19.04
CA GLY A 501 1.40 26.31 18.60
C GLY A 501 0.72 26.89 17.36
N ASN A 502 -0.01 26.08 16.60
CA ASN A 502 -0.78 26.47 15.42
C ASN A 502 -2.19 27.04 15.72
N GLY A 503 -2.47 27.44 16.97
CA GLY A 503 -3.68 28.18 17.36
C GLY A 503 -4.98 27.40 17.06
N TRP A 504 -5.84 27.99 16.21
CA TRP A 504 -7.14 27.44 15.84
C TRP A 504 -7.11 26.49 14.63
N ASP A 505 -5.94 26.24 14.04
CA ASP A 505 -5.83 25.29 12.93
C ASP A 505 -6.35 23.92 13.36
N GLY A 506 -7.09 23.32 12.45
CA GLY A 506 -7.71 22.02 12.65
C GLY A 506 -9.06 21.84 11.98
N LEU A 507 -9.59 20.64 12.08
CA LEU A 507 -10.93 20.28 11.64
C LEU A 507 -11.85 20.20 12.86
N TRP A 508 -12.84 21.07 12.92
CA TRP A 508 -13.88 21.12 13.93
C TRP A 508 -15.16 20.57 13.33
N GLY A 509 -15.75 19.55 13.91
CA GLY A 509 -16.92 18.93 13.30
C GLY A 509 -17.98 18.51 14.28
N PHE A 510 -19.21 18.48 13.74
CA PHE A 510 -20.40 17.91 14.38
C PHE A 510 -20.97 16.85 13.44
N GLN A 511 -21.30 15.69 13.97
CA GLN A 511 -21.91 14.61 13.23
C GLN A 511 -23.15 14.12 13.97
N TYR A 512 -24.24 13.97 13.24
CA TYR A 512 -25.46 13.30 13.67
C TYR A 512 -25.60 11.96 12.95
N THR A 513 -25.97 10.92 13.68
CA THR A 513 -26.23 9.58 13.13
C THR A 513 -27.54 9.04 13.64
N ASN A 514 -28.39 8.58 12.71
CA ASN A 514 -29.66 7.92 12.98
C ASN A 514 -29.57 6.43 12.57
N ARG A 515 -29.61 5.54 13.56
CA ARG A 515 -29.55 4.08 13.40
C ARG A 515 -30.91 3.42 13.45
N THR A 516 -32.01 4.18 13.41
CA THR A 516 -33.37 3.65 13.42
C THR A 516 -33.54 2.71 12.22
N PRO A 517 -34.02 1.46 12.43
CA PRO A 517 -34.29 0.53 11.33
C PRO A 517 -35.33 1.07 10.35
N GLY A 518 -35.23 0.63 9.11
CA GLY A 518 -36.13 1.06 8.03
C GLY A 518 -35.78 2.45 7.48
N LYS A 519 -36.67 2.96 6.65
CA LYS A 519 -36.51 4.22 5.93
C LYS A 519 -36.37 5.41 6.89
N GLN A 520 -35.35 6.22 6.68
CA GLN A 520 -35.11 7.46 7.41
C GLN A 520 -34.75 8.60 6.45
N TYR A 521 -35.57 9.69 6.50
CA TYR A 521 -35.31 10.86 5.66
C TYR A 521 -33.94 11.52 5.95
N VAL A 522 -33.49 11.45 7.20
CA VAL A 522 -32.12 11.85 7.57
C VAL A 522 -31.46 10.68 8.30
N ARG A 523 -30.47 10.07 7.66
CA ARG A 523 -29.67 8.97 8.19
C ARG A 523 -28.42 9.50 8.87
N GLY A 524 -27.76 10.45 8.22
CA GLY A 524 -26.58 11.12 8.69
C GLY A 524 -26.56 12.58 8.31
N ALA A 525 -25.93 13.40 9.14
CA ALA A 525 -25.61 14.80 8.83
C ALA A 525 -24.26 15.15 9.44
N VAL A 526 -23.47 15.95 8.73
CA VAL A 526 -22.15 16.44 9.14
C VAL A 526 -22.07 17.93 8.88
N PHE A 527 -21.52 18.68 9.84
CA PHE A 527 -21.08 20.06 9.66
C PHE A 527 -19.64 20.18 10.13
N GLU A 528 -18.77 20.67 9.27
CA GLU A 528 -17.34 20.78 9.53
C GLU A 528 -16.82 22.18 9.20
N TYR A 529 -15.93 22.67 10.06
CA TYR A 529 -15.12 23.86 9.83
C TYR A 529 -13.65 23.46 9.86
N PHE A 530 -12.93 23.79 8.82
CA PHE A 530 -11.49 23.55 8.69
C PHE A 530 -10.73 24.85 8.61
N GLN A 531 -9.62 24.95 9.32
CA GLN A 531 -8.68 26.04 9.24
C GLN A 531 -7.24 25.52 9.21
N SER A 532 -6.40 26.11 8.36
CA SER A 532 -4.97 25.87 8.24
C SER A 532 -4.17 27.15 8.01
N THR A 533 -4.66 28.29 8.54
CA THR A 533 -4.09 29.60 8.24
C THR A 533 -2.95 30.02 9.16
N ASN A 534 -2.78 29.38 10.30
CA ASN A 534 -1.69 29.70 11.21
C ASN A 534 -0.39 29.01 10.84
N GLN A 535 -0.41 27.68 10.66
CA GLN A 535 0.75 26.84 10.28
C GLN A 535 2.05 27.22 10.98
N SER A 536 1.92 27.88 12.13
CA SER A 536 3.05 28.48 12.81
C SER A 536 3.42 27.67 14.03
N GLY A 537 4.68 27.34 14.08
CA GLY A 537 5.32 26.95 15.30
C GLY A 537 6.00 28.15 15.97
N PRO A 538 6.62 27.93 17.12
CA PRO A 538 7.51 28.92 17.70
C PRO A 538 8.65 29.26 16.72
N LEU A 539 9.22 30.44 16.85
CA LEU A 539 10.45 30.80 16.15
C LEU A 539 11.49 29.70 16.42
N HIS A 540 11.96 29.05 15.37
CA HIS A 540 12.99 28.01 15.51
C HIS A 540 14.37 28.63 15.71
N TRP A 541 14.62 29.83 15.17
CA TRP A 541 15.89 30.53 15.17
C TRP A 541 15.67 32.03 15.33
N ASP A 542 15.92 32.56 16.49
CA ASP A 542 16.20 34.01 16.69
C ASP A 542 17.68 34.12 17.02
N GLY A 543 18.42 34.92 16.24
CA GLY A 543 19.82 35.21 16.54
C GLY A 543 20.03 35.75 17.94
N ASN A 544 19.03 36.37 18.52
CA ASN A 544 19.09 36.92 19.88
C ASN A 544 19.10 35.82 20.97
N ASP A 545 18.66 34.61 20.66
CA ASP A 545 18.67 33.47 21.60
C ASP A 545 20.06 32.80 21.73
N TYR A 546 21.04 33.24 20.93
CA TYR A 546 22.39 32.67 20.90
C TYR A 546 23.45 33.65 21.34
N PRO A 547 24.50 33.21 22.09
CA PRO A 547 25.66 34.04 22.41
C PRO A 547 26.55 34.26 21.18
N GLU A 548 27.37 35.33 21.22
CA GLU A 548 28.44 35.49 20.23
C GLU A 548 29.51 34.39 20.35
N PRO A 549 30.14 33.88 19.23
CA PRO A 549 30.01 34.41 17.86
C PRO A 549 28.87 33.78 17.04
N ILE A 550 28.03 32.91 17.59
CA ILE A 550 26.95 32.21 16.87
C ILE A 550 25.91 33.22 16.38
N ARG A 551 25.58 34.18 17.24
CA ARG A 551 24.61 35.26 16.96
C ARG A 551 24.91 36.02 15.67
N SER A 552 26.17 36.36 15.42
CA SER A 552 26.59 37.09 14.23
C SER A 552 26.56 36.28 12.95
N GLN A 553 26.45 34.96 13.05
CA GLN A 553 26.36 34.06 11.92
C GLN A 553 24.90 33.79 11.49
N ILE A 554 23.92 34.11 12.35
CA ILE A 554 22.51 33.96 12.05
C ILE A 554 22.03 35.21 11.32
N THR A 555 21.93 35.12 10.01
CA THR A 555 21.58 36.24 9.13
C THR A 555 20.07 36.35 8.85
N SER A 556 19.28 35.38 9.28
CA SER A 556 17.84 35.38 9.11
C SER A 556 17.12 34.74 10.31
N ILE A 557 15.97 35.26 10.65
CA ILE A 557 15.04 34.65 11.58
C ILE A 557 14.28 33.60 10.81
N VAL A 558 14.40 32.34 11.23
CA VAL A 558 13.56 31.27 10.71
C VAL A 558 12.29 31.21 11.56
N THR A 559 11.21 31.74 11.03
CA THR A 559 9.90 31.61 11.63
C THR A 559 9.49 30.12 11.60
N GLY A 560 8.92 29.64 12.69
CA GLY A 560 8.40 28.26 12.79
C GLY A 560 7.10 28.05 12.00
N ASN A 561 6.97 28.66 10.83
CA ASN A 561 5.81 28.49 9.98
C ASN A 561 5.97 27.15 9.23
N ASP A 562 5.15 26.17 9.60
CA ASP A 562 4.99 24.97 8.82
C ASP A 562 4.43 25.31 7.43
N ASN A 563 4.70 24.49 6.44
CA ASN A 563 4.16 24.60 5.09
C ASN A 563 3.41 23.31 4.78
N TYR A 564 2.21 23.15 5.37
CA TYR A 564 1.46 21.90 5.40
C TYR A 564 1.45 21.18 4.06
N TYR A 565 1.90 19.91 4.09
CA TYR A 565 2.03 18.98 2.97
C TYR A 565 3.16 19.27 1.97
N ASN A 566 3.88 20.40 2.08
CA ASN A 566 5.07 20.68 1.30
C ASN A 566 6.34 20.27 2.06
N HIS A 567 7.39 19.89 1.33
CA HIS A 567 8.67 19.51 1.92
C HIS A 567 9.81 19.68 0.92
N GLY A 568 10.91 20.29 1.34
CA GLY A 568 12.05 20.62 0.48
C GLY A 568 12.72 19.43 -0.22
N PHE A 569 12.64 18.22 0.32
CA PHE A 569 13.21 17.01 -0.30
C PHE A 569 12.17 16.19 -1.10
N TYR A 570 10.94 16.04 -0.58
CA TYR A 570 9.91 15.18 -1.17
C TYR A 570 8.99 15.93 -2.13
N GLY A 571 9.04 17.25 -2.13
CA GLY A 571 8.12 18.13 -2.84
C GLY A 571 6.79 18.20 -2.12
N SER A 572 5.92 17.23 -2.28
CA SER A 572 4.59 17.23 -1.70
C SER A 572 4.18 15.91 -1.05
N TYR A 573 3.32 15.98 -0.03
CA TYR A 573 2.59 14.85 0.52
C TYR A 573 1.39 14.52 -0.38
N ALA A 574 1.69 14.01 -1.57
CA ALA A 574 0.71 13.64 -2.59
C ALA A 574 1.06 12.28 -3.21
N HIS A 575 0.05 11.56 -3.70
CA HIS A 575 0.18 10.31 -4.44
C HIS A 575 -0.59 10.43 -5.75
N TYR A 576 0.13 10.40 -6.90
CA TYR A 576 -0.40 10.76 -8.22
C TYR A 576 -1.07 12.13 -8.25
N GLY A 577 -0.44 13.13 -7.59
CA GLY A 577 -0.92 14.50 -7.52
C GLY A 577 -2.11 14.76 -6.60
N MET A 578 -2.70 13.74 -5.97
CA MET A 578 -3.79 13.86 -5.00
C MET A 578 -3.28 13.72 -3.56
N THR A 579 -3.78 14.55 -2.65
CA THR A 579 -3.44 14.44 -1.23
C THR A 579 -3.95 13.14 -0.62
N PRO A 580 -3.13 12.38 0.10
CA PRO A 580 -3.64 11.32 0.97
C PRO A 580 -4.43 11.87 2.18
N GLY A 581 -4.25 13.13 2.51
CA GLY A 581 -4.90 13.83 3.62
C GLY A 581 -6.22 14.50 3.25
N ILE A 582 -6.51 15.63 3.92
CA ILE A 582 -7.78 16.35 3.80
C ILE A 582 -7.95 17.00 2.42
N ALA A 583 -9.08 16.74 1.78
CA ALA A 583 -9.35 17.22 0.43
C ALA A 583 -9.58 18.76 0.36
N LEU A 584 -9.86 19.43 1.49
CA LEU A 584 -10.07 20.88 1.53
C LEU A 584 -8.81 21.70 1.24
N ILE A 585 -7.62 21.12 1.42
CA ILE A 585 -6.37 21.66 0.89
C ILE A 585 -6.25 21.25 -0.57
N LEU A 586 -6.06 22.23 -1.46
CA LEU A 586 -6.01 22.00 -2.91
C LEU A 586 -4.88 21.06 -3.29
N SER A 587 -5.21 19.87 -3.79
CA SER A 587 -4.23 18.89 -4.25
C SER A 587 -3.44 19.40 -5.46
N PRO A 588 -2.14 19.07 -5.60
CA PRO A 588 -1.29 19.51 -6.69
C PRO A 588 -1.82 19.23 -8.10
N ILE A 589 -2.61 18.18 -8.29
CA ILE A 589 -3.20 17.83 -9.60
C ILE A 589 -4.10 18.92 -10.18
N TYR A 590 -4.61 19.83 -9.33
CA TYR A 590 -5.43 20.96 -9.75
C TYR A 590 -4.60 22.21 -10.08
N ASN A 591 -3.29 22.19 -9.93
CA ASN A 591 -2.42 23.32 -10.31
C ASN A 591 -2.38 23.45 -11.82
N ARG A 592 -2.90 24.58 -12.32
CA ARG A 592 -2.97 24.87 -13.78
C ARG A 592 -1.60 25.15 -14.40
N ASP A 593 -0.62 25.51 -13.60
CA ASP A 593 0.77 25.78 -13.99
C ASP A 593 1.66 24.52 -13.99
N GLY A 594 1.08 23.34 -13.64
CA GLY A 594 1.78 22.04 -13.61
C GLY A 594 2.73 21.84 -12.41
N HIS A 595 2.72 22.73 -11.43
CA HIS A 595 3.50 22.54 -10.22
C HIS A 595 2.98 21.36 -9.39
N ASN A 596 3.91 20.57 -8.85
CA ASN A 596 3.61 19.38 -8.06
C ASN A 596 3.73 19.62 -6.53
N ASP A 597 3.63 20.87 -6.09
CA ASP A 597 3.57 21.32 -4.70
C ASP A 597 2.19 21.90 -4.38
N TYR A 598 1.89 22.06 -3.09
CA TYR A 598 0.66 22.69 -2.63
C TYR A 598 0.85 24.22 -2.73
N ARG A 599 0.05 24.84 -3.60
CA ARG A 599 0.09 26.29 -3.86
C ARG A 599 -0.84 27.09 -2.96
N ASP A 600 -1.84 26.43 -2.38
CA ASP A 600 -2.85 27.07 -1.54
C ASP A 600 -3.20 26.14 -0.38
N ASN A 601 -2.36 26.14 0.66
CA ASN A 601 -2.51 25.31 1.85
C ASN A 601 -2.93 26.10 3.11
N ARG A 602 -3.00 27.43 3.02
CA ARG A 602 -3.56 28.31 4.05
C ARG A 602 -5.04 28.54 3.73
N VAL A 603 -5.90 27.73 4.35
CA VAL A 603 -7.32 27.62 3.98
C VAL A 603 -8.23 27.83 5.19
N LYS A 604 -9.39 28.43 4.96
CA LYS A 604 -10.58 28.31 5.81
C LYS A 604 -11.71 27.73 4.99
N ALA A 605 -12.41 26.74 5.55
CA ALA A 605 -13.50 26.09 4.84
C ALA A 605 -14.63 25.68 5.77
N TRP A 606 -15.83 25.68 5.23
CA TRP A 606 -17.04 25.17 5.85
C TRP A 606 -17.59 24.07 4.94
N HIS A 607 -18.00 22.98 5.53
CA HIS A 607 -18.55 21.84 4.82
C HIS A 607 -19.82 21.35 5.51
N ILE A 608 -20.79 20.94 4.70
CA ILE A 608 -22.01 20.27 5.13
C ILE A 608 -22.25 19.02 4.27
N GLY A 609 -22.67 17.94 4.92
CA GLY A 609 -23.11 16.71 4.26
C GLY A 609 -24.37 16.18 4.93
N ILE A 610 -25.34 15.72 4.14
CA ILE A 610 -26.58 15.11 4.61
C ILE A 610 -26.91 13.94 3.70
N ASN A 611 -27.34 12.82 4.26
CA ASN A 611 -27.89 11.68 3.52
C ASN A 611 -29.12 11.08 4.19
N GLY A 612 -29.88 10.32 3.40
CA GLY A 612 -31.05 9.62 3.89
C GLY A 612 -31.75 8.82 2.79
N GLU A 613 -32.91 8.24 3.11
CA GLU A 613 -33.72 7.46 2.19
C GLU A 613 -35.04 8.16 1.89
N ILE A 614 -35.37 8.35 0.59
CA ILE A 614 -36.65 8.89 0.12
C ILE A 614 -37.67 7.75 0.06
N THR A 615 -37.25 6.57 -0.41
CA THR A 615 -38.03 5.32 -0.40
C THR A 615 -37.10 4.17 0.06
N ASP A 616 -37.65 2.96 0.22
CA ASP A 616 -36.83 1.77 0.56
C ASP A 616 -35.78 1.43 -0.51
N HIS A 617 -35.93 1.95 -1.72
CA HIS A 617 -35.04 1.73 -2.85
C HIS A 617 -34.24 2.96 -3.24
N LEU A 618 -34.66 4.16 -2.87
CA LEU A 618 -34.06 5.42 -3.30
C LEU A 618 -33.47 6.15 -2.11
N SER A 619 -32.14 6.25 -2.09
CA SER A 619 -31.40 7.09 -1.16
C SER A 619 -30.88 8.36 -1.85
N TYR A 620 -30.58 9.37 -1.05
CA TYR A 620 -30.03 10.63 -1.51
C TYR A 620 -28.83 11.06 -0.67
N MET A 621 -27.97 11.90 -1.25
CA MET A 621 -26.90 12.59 -0.57
C MET A 621 -26.75 14.01 -1.11
N VAL A 622 -26.60 14.97 -0.20
CA VAL A 622 -26.30 16.37 -0.50
C VAL A 622 -25.02 16.74 0.22
N LYS A 623 -24.10 17.34 -0.49
CA LYS A 623 -22.85 17.89 0.08
C LYS A 623 -22.62 19.28 -0.48
N GLY A 624 -21.98 20.15 0.32
CA GLY A 624 -21.52 21.44 -0.15
C GLY A 624 -20.40 21.99 0.72
N SER A 625 -19.50 22.76 0.12
CA SER A 625 -18.43 23.43 0.84
C SER A 625 -18.26 24.86 0.34
N TYR A 626 -17.81 25.73 1.24
CA TYR A 626 -17.28 27.04 0.90
C TYR A 626 -15.86 27.14 1.41
N ARG A 627 -14.93 27.59 0.56
CA ARG A 627 -13.51 27.69 0.89
C ARG A 627 -12.96 29.06 0.56
N GLU A 628 -12.02 29.48 1.38
CA GLU A 628 -11.16 30.64 1.19
C GLU A 628 -9.70 30.21 1.30
N GLY A 629 -8.83 30.69 0.40
CA GLY A 629 -7.42 30.37 0.34
C GLY A 629 -6.55 31.62 0.25
N TRP A 630 -5.36 31.55 0.88
CA TRP A 630 -4.40 32.64 0.97
C TRP A 630 -3.02 32.30 0.39
N GLY A 631 -2.89 31.16 -0.30
CA GLY A 631 -1.61 30.65 -0.78
C GLY A 631 -0.82 29.94 0.31
N THR A 632 0.49 29.98 0.23
CA THR A 632 1.41 29.53 1.28
C THR A 632 2.04 30.71 2.00
N TYR A 633 2.77 30.47 3.09
CA TYR A 633 3.52 31.55 3.74
C TYR A 633 4.63 32.10 2.86
N ASP A 634 5.32 31.23 2.11
CA ASP A 634 6.43 31.60 1.24
C ASP A 634 5.97 32.28 -0.04
N ASN A 635 4.76 31.94 -0.50
CA ASN A 635 4.14 32.47 -1.72
C ASN A 635 2.68 32.85 -1.43
N PRO A 636 2.43 33.96 -0.70
CA PRO A 636 1.07 34.41 -0.45
C PRO A 636 0.41 34.91 -1.74
N LEU A 637 -0.87 34.61 -1.89
CA LEU A 637 -1.65 35.09 -3.02
C LEU A 637 -1.84 36.62 -2.92
N THR A 638 -1.81 37.31 -4.07
CA THR A 638 -2.10 38.74 -4.17
C THR A 638 -3.57 39.04 -3.89
N GLU A 639 -4.45 38.10 -4.26
CA GLU A 639 -5.89 38.17 -3.99
C GLU A 639 -6.35 36.86 -3.37
N LYS A 640 -7.28 36.96 -2.43
CA LYS A 640 -7.85 35.80 -1.77
C LYS A 640 -8.62 34.91 -2.76
N HIS A 641 -8.27 33.65 -2.81
CA HIS A 641 -9.06 32.65 -3.54
C HIS A 641 -10.35 32.31 -2.76
N HIS A 642 -11.39 31.98 -3.50
CA HIS A 642 -12.64 31.47 -2.93
C HIS A 642 -13.28 30.44 -3.87
N SER A 643 -14.03 29.53 -3.30
CA SER A 643 -14.80 28.53 -4.04
C SER A 643 -16.04 28.13 -3.26
N PHE A 644 -17.15 28.03 -3.95
CA PHE A 644 -18.36 27.39 -3.46
C PHE A 644 -18.65 26.17 -4.34
N ASP A 645 -18.84 25.02 -3.72
CA ASP A 645 -19.16 23.77 -4.40
C ASP A 645 -20.37 23.10 -3.77
N ALA A 646 -21.17 22.41 -4.59
CA ALA A 646 -22.29 21.63 -4.11
C ALA A 646 -22.55 20.43 -5.00
N MET A 647 -23.15 19.38 -4.41
CA MET A 647 -23.54 18.14 -5.08
C MET A 647 -24.87 17.63 -4.53
N LEU A 648 -25.74 17.19 -5.44
CA LEU A 648 -26.90 16.37 -5.16
C LEU A 648 -26.73 15.01 -5.85
N GLN A 649 -26.89 13.92 -5.13
CA GLN A 649 -26.84 12.55 -5.64
C GLN A 649 -28.08 11.79 -5.24
N GLY A 650 -28.62 11.01 -6.18
CA GLY A 650 -29.64 10.00 -5.96
C GLY A 650 -29.09 8.61 -6.29
N LEU A 651 -29.45 7.61 -5.51
CA LEU A 651 -29.04 6.24 -5.67
C LEU A 651 -30.22 5.29 -5.53
N TYR A 652 -30.57 4.61 -6.61
CA TYR A 652 -31.65 3.62 -6.66
C TYR A 652 -31.08 2.21 -6.63
N THR A 653 -31.48 1.41 -5.62
CA THR A 653 -30.99 0.04 -5.41
C THR A 653 -32.15 -0.96 -5.57
N THR A 654 -31.97 -1.96 -6.42
CA THR A 654 -32.96 -3.03 -6.63
C THR A 654 -32.25 -4.37 -6.88
N GLY A 655 -32.42 -5.31 -5.94
CA GLY A 655 -31.69 -6.57 -5.96
C GLY A 655 -30.16 -6.34 -6.04
N PRO A 656 -29.45 -6.96 -6.99
CA PRO A 656 -28.01 -6.78 -7.15
C PRO A 656 -27.61 -5.49 -7.89
N TRP A 657 -28.56 -4.74 -8.42
CA TRP A 657 -28.33 -3.54 -9.22
C TRP A 657 -28.41 -2.26 -8.41
N GLN A 658 -27.53 -1.34 -8.73
CA GLN A 658 -27.53 0.01 -8.19
C GLN A 658 -27.35 1.02 -9.32
N PHE A 659 -28.26 1.99 -9.41
CA PHE A 659 -28.26 3.08 -10.39
C PHE A 659 -28.07 4.40 -9.67
N GLY A 660 -27.04 5.15 -10.02
CA GLY A 660 -26.74 6.44 -9.44
C GLY A 660 -26.82 7.56 -10.46
N ALA A 661 -27.33 8.69 -10.04
CA ALA A 661 -27.23 9.94 -10.77
C ALA A 661 -26.83 11.06 -9.80
N ALA A 662 -25.91 11.94 -10.22
CA ALA A 662 -25.54 13.10 -9.44
C ALA A 662 -25.32 14.31 -10.34
N TYR A 663 -25.57 15.49 -9.76
CA TYR A 663 -25.16 16.77 -10.32
C TYR A 663 -24.34 17.51 -9.29
N ALA A 664 -23.19 18.03 -9.73
CA ALA A 664 -22.31 18.83 -8.90
C ALA A 664 -21.81 20.05 -9.67
N PHE A 665 -21.51 21.12 -8.96
CA PHE A 665 -20.94 22.33 -9.54
C PHE A 665 -19.99 23.00 -8.59
N ASP A 666 -19.04 23.75 -9.17
CA ASP A 666 -18.10 24.64 -8.50
C ASP A 666 -18.25 26.06 -9.05
N LYS A 667 -18.13 27.04 -8.18
CA LYS A 667 -18.15 28.48 -8.50
C LYS A 667 -17.02 29.17 -7.77
N GLY A 668 -16.16 29.90 -8.49
CA GLY A 668 -15.07 30.68 -7.90
C GLY A 668 -13.74 30.52 -8.63
N ASN A 669 -12.67 31.02 -8.04
CA ASN A 669 -11.35 31.08 -8.70
C ASN A 669 -10.37 29.97 -8.27
N ILE A 670 -10.77 29.02 -7.41
CA ILE A 670 -9.95 27.86 -7.03
C ILE A 670 -10.00 26.82 -8.15
N TYR A 671 -11.21 26.27 -8.44
CA TYR A 671 -11.40 25.27 -9.51
C TYR A 671 -11.90 25.88 -10.82
N GLY A 672 -12.33 27.15 -10.76
CA GLY A 672 -13.10 27.78 -11.82
C GLY A 672 -14.58 27.40 -11.75
N ASP A 673 -15.34 27.88 -12.74
CA ASP A 673 -16.76 27.54 -12.89
C ASP A 673 -16.87 26.18 -13.59
N CYS A 674 -17.18 25.14 -12.83
CA CYS A 674 -17.37 23.78 -13.32
C CYS A 674 -18.79 23.30 -13.05
N SER A 675 -19.33 22.48 -13.95
CA SER A 675 -20.57 21.75 -13.68
C SER A 675 -20.50 20.36 -14.26
N THR A 676 -20.96 19.35 -13.52
CA THR A 676 -20.79 17.95 -13.92
C THR A 676 -22.05 17.15 -13.58
N PHE A 677 -22.55 16.45 -14.60
CA PHE A 677 -23.50 15.35 -14.44
C PHE A 677 -22.74 14.04 -14.33
N ASN A 678 -23.15 13.19 -13.41
CA ASN A 678 -22.52 11.89 -13.17
C ASN A 678 -23.60 10.79 -13.21
N PHE A 679 -23.29 9.69 -13.91
CA PHE A 679 -24.15 8.51 -14.01
C PHE A 679 -23.33 7.28 -13.63
N LYS A 680 -23.88 6.44 -12.76
CA LYS A 680 -23.27 5.23 -12.25
C LYS A 680 -24.21 4.04 -12.35
N ILE A 681 -23.71 2.91 -12.80
CA ILE A 681 -24.40 1.62 -12.74
C ILE A 681 -23.46 0.63 -12.08
N SER A 682 -23.93 -0.05 -11.04
CA SER A 682 -23.18 -1.10 -10.38
C SER A 682 -24.00 -2.39 -10.30
N TYR A 683 -23.31 -3.51 -10.37
CA TYR A 683 -23.85 -4.85 -10.17
C TYR A 683 -23.02 -5.59 -9.12
N HIS A 684 -23.66 -6.13 -8.10
CA HIS A 684 -23.05 -6.91 -7.03
C HIS A 684 -23.49 -8.36 -7.15
N GLY A 685 -22.57 -9.22 -7.54
CA GLY A 685 -22.85 -10.64 -7.75
C GLY A 685 -22.20 -11.53 -6.69
N LYS A 686 -22.75 -12.73 -6.52
CA LYS A 686 -22.19 -13.79 -5.69
C LYS A 686 -21.88 -14.98 -6.59
N ILE A 687 -20.65 -15.53 -6.47
CA ILE A 687 -20.23 -16.74 -7.20
C ILE A 687 -20.39 -17.95 -6.28
N LEU A 688 -19.98 -17.80 -5.02
CA LEU A 688 -20.03 -18.85 -4.00
C LEU A 688 -20.43 -18.25 -2.64
#